data_044b990f8d7431492780af886f2970f4
#
_entry.id   044b990f8d7431492780af886f2970f4
#
_cell.length_a   1.000
_cell.length_b   1.000
_cell.length_c   1.000
_cell.angle_alpha   90.00
_cell.angle_beta   90.00
_cell.angle_gamma   90.00
#
_symmetry.space_group_name_H-M   'P 1'
#
loop_
_entity.id
_entity.type
_entity.pdbx_description
1 polymer ?
#
loop_
_entity_poly.entity_id
_entity_poly.type
_entity_poly.pdbx_seq_one_letter_code
_entity_poly.pdbx_strand_id
1 'polypeptide(L)'
;MPVGFLTHAQREQYGRYTGAPSADDLDRHFHLDDVDLERIAGKRGDHNRLGFAVQLGTVRYLGTFLTDPLEVPAPVVQTLARQLHITSIDGLDAYRTSQRRWQHTAEICAQYGYVEITEPLVGWRLTRWLYALCWTGTDRPSVLFERATTWLMTHKVLLPGSSILERHVARLRSRVELRLWRSLTRHISLTQQAQLESLLRVPPGQRHSTLDRLRTGPVKVSSSSLVKALLRLGEVRALGIRVPPAARIPASRVAALARFAGAAKISAILKLSNPRRLAILVAFVHCMEASAQDDALDVLDALLQELFSGAAKAEKTHRLRTLKEQDLSTWVLAQVCQTVMDPEVPDSQVRAVAFGKISREALAQALAGVVTTIRPHGHVYPVELADKYKTVRRFLPMLVEQIRFGANAAGAPVVAALDWLRLNMTRKKLLGAAPREVVSKAWHPHVLRDEEAVDLRAYTFCTLERLHTALKRRDVFVAPSWLYADPRIGLLGGAEWVAMRPIICRTLDLSSTPEPTLNALATELDRTYRAVVDRLPNNPAVQFETVGGKSELKLGALEKLDEPASLVALRAKVTRLLPRVDLPELILEVAARTGFTDAFTHLSERTARATDLHISLCAVLMAEACNTGLDALARGDVPALKRDRLSWVDQNYLRDDTLRAANCQRHFKIPHLRQFKFPHRVESCRRKLSG
;
A
#
# COMPACT_ATOMS: atom_id res chain seq x y z
N MET A 1 -26.11 3.23 -21.22
CA MET A 1 -24.72 2.81 -21.50
C MET A 1 -24.74 1.91 -22.72
N PRO A 2 -23.75 1.96 -23.62
CA PRO A 2 -23.67 0.98 -24.67
C PRO A 2 -23.57 -0.41 -24.05
N VAL A 3 -24.44 -1.31 -24.52
CA VAL A 3 -24.52 -2.68 -23.97
C VAL A 3 -23.31 -3.52 -24.38
N GLY A 4 -22.61 -3.12 -25.46
CA GLY A 4 -21.46 -3.82 -25.98
C GLY A 4 -20.15 -3.31 -25.34
N PHE A 5 -19.56 -4.11 -24.47
CA PHE A 5 -18.23 -3.84 -23.88
C PHE A 5 -17.19 -4.88 -24.28
N LEU A 6 -17.61 -5.99 -24.90
CA LEU A 6 -16.70 -6.97 -25.46
C LEU A 6 -16.25 -6.55 -26.87
N THR A 7 -15.01 -6.86 -27.21
CA THR A 7 -14.51 -6.70 -28.57
C THR A 7 -15.14 -7.75 -29.50
N HIS A 8 -15.07 -7.55 -30.82
CA HIS A 8 -15.55 -8.52 -31.81
C HIS A 8 -14.82 -9.86 -31.62
N ALA A 9 -13.50 -9.85 -31.48
CA ALA A 9 -12.70 -11.05 -31.25
C ALA A 9 -13.11 -11.79 -29.96
N GLN A 10 -13.39 -11.09 -28.87
CA GLN A 10 -13.85 -11.74 -27.63
C GLN A 10 -15.22 -12.42 -27.79
N ARG A 11 -16.13 -11.83 -28.59
CA ARG A 11 -17.44 -12.44 -28.86
C ARG A 11 -17.31 -13.68 -29.75
N GLU A 12 -16.43 -13.63 -30.74
CA GLU A 12 -16.20 -14.77 -31.65
C GLU A 12 -15.53 -15.94 -30.95
N GLN A 13 -14.67 -15.68 -29.98
CA GLN A 13 -13.97 -16.69 -29.21
C GLN A 13 -14.83 -17.32 -28.10
N TYR A 14 -15.91 -16.65 -27.70
CA TYR A 14 -16.74 -17.10 -26.60
C TYR A 14 -17.50 -18.39 -26.92
N GLY A 15 -17.25 -19.45 -26.14
CA GLY A 15 -17.86 -20.75 -26.33
C GLY A 15 -17.44 -21.50 -27.61
N ARG A 16 -16.29 -21.13 -28.18
CA ARG A 16 -15.73 -21.75 -29.40
C ARG A 16 -14.28 -22.16 -29.21
N TYR A 17 -13.82 -23.08 -29.97
CA TYR A 17 -12.40 -23.40 -30.06
C TYR A 17 -11.63 -22.25 -30.70
N THR A 18 -10.57 -21.79 -30.06
CA THR A 18 -9.65 -20.77 -30.60
C THR A 18 -8.40 -21.37 -31.22
N GLY A 19 -8.37 -22.68 -31.37
CA GLY A 19 -7.27 -23.49 -31.85
C GLY A 19 -7.34 -24.88 -31.27
N ALA A 20 -6.36 -25.72 -31.56
CA ALA A 20 -6.25 -27.04 -30.94
C ALA A 20 -5.97 -26.88 -29.42
N PRO A 21 -6.70 -27.60 -28.54
CA PRO A 21 -6.39 -27.67 -27.13
C PRO A 21 -4.96 -28.20 -26.90
N SER A 22 -4.32 -27.73 -25.82
CA SER A 22 -3.01 -28.23 -25.40
C SER A 22 -3.12 -29.69 -24.95
N ALA A 23 -1.98 -30.41 -24.85
CA ALA A 23 -1.96 -31.78 -24.34
C ALA A 23 -2.60 -31.87 -22.94
N ASP A 24 -2.28 -30.91 -22.06
CA ASP A 24 -2.86 -30.85 -20.71
C ASP A 24 -4.38 -30.60 -20.73
N ASP A 25 -4.88 -29.78 -21.68
CA ASP A 25 -6.32 -29.55 -21.84
C ASP A 25 -7.03 -30.81 -22.37
N LEU A 26 -6.37 -31.57 -23.29
CA LEU A 26 -6.88 -32.85 -23.78
C LEU A 26 -6.98 -33.86 -22.65
N ASP A 27 -5.95 -34.01 -21.83
CA ASP A 27 -5.94 -34.92 -20.68
C ASP A 27 -6.97 -34.52 -19.62
N ARG A 28 -7.18 -33.24 -19.44
CA ARG A 28 -8.07 -32.73 -18.38
C ARG A 28 -9.55 -32.76 -18.75
N HIS A 29 -9.89 -32.47 -20.00
CA HIS A 29 -11.29 -32.29 -20.42
C HIS A 29 -11.82 -33.35 -21.35
N PHE A 30 -10.94 -34.08 -22.05
CA PHE A 30 -11.29 -35.08 -23.05
C PHE A 30 -10.87 -36.48 -22.65
N HIS A 31 -10.39 -36.69 -21.43
CA HIS A 31 -10.23 -38.04 -20.88
C HIS A 31 -11.61 -38.60 -20.55
N LEU A 32 -11.84 -39.84 -21.03
CA LEU A 32 -13.05 -40.61 -20.78
C LEU A 32 -12.78 -41.60 -19.65
N ASP A 33 -13.49 -41.44 -18.54
CA ASP A 33 -13.43 -42.35 -17.42
C ASP A 33 -14.29 -43.62 -17.68
N ASP A 34 -14.22 -44.61 -16.77
CA ASP A 34 -14.93 -45.87 -16.93
C ASP A 34 -16.46 -45.68 -17.07
N VAL A 35 -17.03 -44.68 -16.37
CA VAL A 35 -18.45 -44.31 -16.44
C VAL A 35 -18.79 -43.70 -17.80
N ASP A 36 -17.90 -42.89 -18.34
CA ASP A 36 -18.04 -42.33 -19.68
C ASP A 36 -18.01 -43.42 -20.74
N LEU A 37 -17.03 -44.35 -20.64
CA LEU A 37 -16.86 -45.45 -21.56
C LEU A 37 -18.06 -46.40 -21.56
N GLU A 38 -18.60 -46.75 -20.39
CA GLU A 38 -19.80 -47.56 -20.24
C GLU A 38 -21.01 -46.93 -20.94
N ARG A 39 -21.23 -45.65 -20.72
CA ARG A 39 -22.35 -44.93 -21.35
C ARG A 39 -22.20 -44.80 -22.86
N ILE A 40 -20.97 -44.55 -23.33
CA ILE A 40 -20.67 -44.46 -24.76
C ILE A 40 -20.84 -45.84 -25.43
N ALA A 41 -20.43 -46.94 -24.77
CA ALA A 41 -20.58 -48.31 -25.30
C ALA A 41 -22.04 -48.67 -25.60
N GLY A 42 -23.00 -48.13 -24.84
CA GLY A 42 -24.42 -48.31 -25.10
C GLY A 42 -24.96 -47.66 -26.39
N LYS A 43 -24.16 -46.86 -27.10
CA LYS A 43 -24.57 -46.17 -28.35
C LYS A 43 -24.36 -47.07 -29.56
N ARG A 44 -25.35 -47.12 -30.46
CA ARG A 44 -25.26 -47.96 -31.69
C ARG A 44 -24.46 -47.24 -32.78
N GLY A 45 -23.41 -47.89 -33.25
CA GLY A 45 -22.55 -47.43 -34.33
C GLY A 45 -21.48 -46.42 -33.88
N ASP A 46 -20.29 -46.52 -34.49
CA ASP A 46 -19.10 -45.76 -34.10
C ASP A 46 -19.28 -44.25 -34.27
N HIS A 47 -20.04 -43.80 -35.28
CA HIS A 47 -20.35 -42.39 -35.45
C HIS A 47 -21.16 -41.81 -34.28
N ASN A 48 -22.08 -42.56 -33.66
CA ASN A 48 -22.82 -42.11 -32.49
C ASN A 48 -21.96 -42.17 -31.23
N ARG A 49 -21.11 -43.20 -31.08
CA ARG A 49 -20.16 -43.33 -29.95
C ARG A 49 -19.18 -42.16 -29.94
N LEU A 50 -18.54 -41.90 -31.09
CA LEU A 50 -17.59 -40.80 -31.23
C LEU A 50 -18.29 -39.45 -31.11
N GLY A 51 -19.46 -39.27 -31.73
CA GLY A 51 -20.24 -38.02 -31.62
C GLY A 51 -20.67 -37.67 -30.21
N PHE A 52 -21.09 -38.70 -29.41
CA PHE A 52 -21.39 -38.48 -27.98
C PHE A 52 -20.15 -38.05 -27.19
N ALA A 53 -19.01 -38.71 -27.40
CA ALA A 53 -17.75 -38.38 -26.75
C ALA A 53 -17.27 -36.97 -27.09
N VAL A 54 -17.38 -36.58 -28.38
CA VAL A 54 -17.05 -35.20 -28.82
C VAL A 54 -17.93 -34.16 -28.15
N GLN A 55 -19.24 -34.38 -28.06
CA GLN A 55 -20.13 -33.44 -27.37
C GLN A 55 -19.83 -33.37 -25.87
N LEU A 56 -19.55 -34.48 -25.21
CA LEU A 56 -19.21 -34.56 -23.80
C LEU A 56 -17.90 -33.79 -23.50
N GLY A 57 -16.86 -34.07 -24.28
CA GLY A 57 -15.58 -33.36 -24.14
C GLY A 57 -15.71 -31.84 -24.43
N THR A 58 -16.49 -31.51 -25.46
CA THR A 58 -16.74 -30.11 -25.84
C THR A 58 -17.45 -29.32 -24.72
N VAL A 59 -18.51 -29.88 -24.14
CA VAL A 59 -19.21 -29.18 -23.04
C VAL A 59 -18.35 -29.07 -21.78
N ARG A 60 -17.49 -30.04 -21.51
CA ARG A 60 -16.50 -29.96 -20.41
C ARG A 60 -15.48 -28.88 -20.63
N TYR A 61 -15.04 -28.69 -21.88
CA TYR A 61 -13.99 -27.73 -22.24
C TYR A 61 -14.52 -26.32 -22.50
N LEU A 62 -15.58 -26.17 -23.28
CA LEU A 62 -16.15 -24.89 -23.69
C LEU A 62 -17.28 -24.37 -22.78
N GLY A 63 -17.90 -25.24 -21.99
CA GLY A 63 -19.09 -24.94 -21.19
C GLY A 63 -20.38 -24.83 -22.01
N THR A 64 -20.34 -25.15 -23.31
CA THR A 64 -21.51 -25.13 -24.21
C THR A 64 -21.37 -26.17 -25.28
N PHE A 65 -22.49 -26.54 -25.93
CA PHE A 65 -22.49 -27.37 -27.11
C PHE A 65 -22.30 -26.54 -28.37
N LEU A 66 -21.58 -27.08 -29.36
CA LEU A 66 -21.44 -26.43 -30.64
C LEU A 66 -22.69 -26.61 -31.51
N THR A 67 -23.03 -25.64 -32.32
CA THR A 67 -24.11 -25.72 -33.28
C THR A 67 -23.81 -26.80 -34.33
N ASP A 68 -22.57 -26.83 -34.81
CA ASP A 68 -22.04 -27.91 -35.62
C ASP A 68 -21.04 -28.72 -34.80
N PRO A 69 -21.33 -29.99 -34.46
CA PRO A 69 -20.43 -30.84 -33.67
C PRO A 69 -19.11 -31.19 -34.41
N LEU A 70 -18.98 -30.86 -35.67
CA LEU A 70 -17.74 -31.03 -36.44
C LEU A 70 -16.80 -29.84 -36.41
N GLU A 71 -17.22 -28.70 -35.88
CA GLU A 71 -16.34 -27.55 -35.63
C GLU A 71 -15.37 -27.77 -34.44
N VAL A 72 -14.79 -29.00 -34.40
CA VAL A 72 -13.89 -29.45 -33.35
C VAL A 72 -12.50 -29.68 -33.94
N PRO A 73 -11.42 -29.23 -33.30
CA PRO A 73 -10.05 -29.46 -33.77
C PRO A 73 -9.74 -30.98 -33.91
N ALA A 74 -9.04 -31.34 -34.99
CA ALA A 74 -8.66 -32.70 -35.28
C ALA A 74 -7.98 -33.45 -34.11
N PRO A 75 -7.08 -32.86 -33.30
CA PRO A 75 -6.48 -33.51 -32.14
C PRO A 75 -7.50 -33.99 -31.09
N VAL A 76 -8.62 -33.28 -30.92
CA VAL A 76 -9.69 -33.67 -29.99
C VAL A 76 -10.37 -34.94 -30.50
N VAL A 77 -10.76 -34.97 -31.78
CA VAL A 77 -11.41 -36.09 -32.40
C VAL A 77 -10.50 -37.34 -32.38
N GLN A 78 -9.21 -37.16 -32.72
CA GLN A 78 -8.20 -38.24 -32.69
C GLN A 78 -7.99 -38.81 -31.29
N THR A 79 -7.94 -37.96 -30.28
CA THR A 79 -7.75 -38.38 -28.88
C THR A 79 -8.94 -39.18 -28.38
N LEU A 80 -10.16 -38.78 -28.70
CA LEU A 80 -11.39 -39.49 -28.34
C LEU A 80 -11.55 -40.78 -29.14
N ALA A 81 -11.27 -40.80 -30.46
CA ALA A 81 -11.31 -41.96 -31.28
C ALA A 81 -10.35 -43.07 -30.80
N ARG A 82 -9.13 -42.67 -30.37
CA ARG A 82 -8.13 -43.58 -29.80
C ARG A 82 -8.63 -44.23 -28.51
N GLN A 83 -9.24 -43.48 -27.61
CA GLN A 83 -9.79 -43.99 -26.35
C GLN A 83 -10.98 -44.96 -26.59
N LEU A 84 -11.74 -44.72 -27.65
CA LEU A 84 -12.90 -45.57 -28.03
C LEU A 84 -12.55 -46.74 -28.97
N HIS A 85 -11.26 -46.89 -29.34
CA HIS A 85 -10.80 -47.89 -30.32
C HIS A 85 -11.49 -47.79 -31.68
N ILE A 86 -11.83 -46.59 -32.14
CA ILE A 86 -12.45 -46.29 -33.41
C ILE A 86 -11.37 -45.93 -34.43
N THR A 87 -11.29 -46.72 -35.53
CA THR A 87 -10.25 -46.59 -36.56
C THR A 87 -10.63 -45.61 -37.69
N SER A 88 -11.93 -45.52 -38.04
CA SER A 88 -12.41 -44.57 -39.06
C SER A 88 -13.13 -43.38 -38.41
N ILE A 89 -12.62 -42.21 -38.70
CA ILE A 89 -13.16 -40.92 -38.22
C ILE A 89 -14.22 -40.38 -39.19
N ASP A 90 -14.27 -40.90 -40.45
CA ASP A 90 -15.12 -40.40 -41.52
C ASP A 90 -16.63 -40.55 -41.22
N GLY A 91 -17.00 -41.47 -40.30
CA GLY A 91 -18.37 -41.61 -39.81
C GLY A 91 -18.94 -40.41 -39.03
N LEU A 92 -18.11 -39.47 -38.64
CA LEU A 92 -18.55 -38.28 -37.87
C LEU A 92 -19.47 -37.35 -38.69
N ASP A 93 -19.33 -37.33 -40.03
CA ASP A 93 -20.23 -36.61 -40.94
C ASP A 93 -21.68 -37.10 -40.85
N ALA A 94 -21.87 -38.43 -40.69
CA ALA A 94 -23.21 -39.02 -40.51
C ALA A 94 -23.83 -38.60 -39.18
N TYR A 95 -23.02 -38.32 -38.15
CA TYR A 95 -23.51 -37.79 -36.88
C TYR A 95 -24.02 -36.34 -36.99
N ARG A 96 -23.44 -35.54 -37.85
CA ARG A 96 -23.82 -34.14 -38.09
C ARG A 96 -25.28 -34.01 -38.52
N THR A 97 -25.74 -34.90 -39.40
CA THR A 97 -27.11 -34.89 -39.94
C THR A 97 -28.09 -35.67 -39.10
N SER A 98 -27.61 -36.44 -38.09
CA SER A 98 -28.42 -37.29 -37.25
C SER A 98 -29.27 -36.50 -36.25
N GLN A 99 -30.55 -36.81 -36.10
CA GLN A 99 -31.39 -36.28 -35.02
C GLN A 99 -30.90 -36.72 -33.63
N ARG A 100 -30.12 -37.78 -33.53
CA ARG A 100 -29.60 -38.32 -32.28
C ARG A 100 -28.65 -37.35 -31.57
N ARG A 101 -28.03 -36.41 -32.27
CA ARG A 101 -27.19 -35.35 -31.66
C ARG A 101 -27.94 -34.56 -30.58
N TRP A 102 -29.19 -34.22 -30.80
CA TRP A 102 -30.03 -33.51 -29.84
C TRP A 102 -30.43 -34.35 -28.64
N GLN A 103 -30.70 -35.67 -28.89
CA GLN A 103 -30.95 -36.62 -27.83
C GLN A 103 -29.71 -36.82 -26.95
N HIS A 104 -28.53 -36.89 -27.54
CA HIS A 104 -27.26 -36.99 -26.81
C HIS A 104 -26.99 -35.73 -25.99
N THR A 105 -27.25 -34.54 -26.52
CA THR A 105 -27.15 -33.29 -25.75
C THR A 105 -28.03 -33.31 -24.48
N ALA A 106 -29.32 -33.67 -24.65
CA ALA A 106 -30.25 -33.78 -23.54
C ALA A 106 -29.81 -34.83 -22.50
N GLU A 107 -29.32 -36.00 -23.00
CA GLU A 107 -28.81 -37.08 -22.17
C GLU A 107 -27.55 -36.63 -21.37
N ILE A 108 -26.60 -35.95 -22.01
CA ILE A 108 -25.42 -35.43 -21.35
C ILE A 108 -25.83 -34.41 -20.25
N CYS A 109 -26.77 -33.52 -20.56
CA CYS A 109 -27.26 -32.59 -19.56
C CYS A 109 -27.85 -33.32 -18.35
N ALA A 110 -28.73 -34.29 -18.57
CA ALA A 110 -29.40 -35.02 -17.51
C ALA A 110 -28.42 -35.89 -16.68
N GLN A 111 -27.49 -36.57 -17.32
CA GLN A 111 -26.62 -37.53 -16.65
C GLN A 111 -25.41 -36.89 -15.96
N TYR A 112 -24.90 -35.79 -16.50
CA TYR A 112 -23.73 -35.09 -15.94
C TYR A 112 -24.08 -33.82 -15.13
N GLY A 113 -25.40 -33.54 -15.01
CA GLY A 113 -25.91 -32.43 -14.18
C GLY A 113 -25.66 -31.05 -14.76
N TYR A 114 -25.62 -30.93 -16.10
CA TYR A 114 -25.62 -29.63 -16.74
C TYR A 114 -27.03 -29.03 -16.76
N VAL A 115 -27.11 -27.75 -16.37
CA VAL A 115 -28.37 -27.01 -16.29
C VAL A 115 -28.32 -25.76 -17.16
N GLU A 116 -29.46 -25.29 -17.59
CA GLU A 116 -29.53 -24.02 -18.32
C GLU A 116 -29.58 -22.82 -17.36
N ILE A 117 -29.05 -21.69 -17.82
CA ILE A 117 -29.09 -20.40 -17.06
C ILE A 117 -30.53 -19.93 -16.83
N THR A 118 -31.48 -20.39 -17.63
CA THR A 118 -32.91 -20.09 -17.51
C THR A 118 -33.57 -20.71 -16.28
N GLU A 119 -32.92 -21.66 -15.63
CA GLU A 119 -33.40 -22.18 -14.36
C GLU A 119 -33.41 -21.09 -13.28
N PRO A 120 -34.58 -20.84 -12.62
CA PRO A 120 -34.74 -19.70 -11.71
C PRO A 120 -33.73 -19.66 -10.57
N LEU A 121 -33.38 -20.80 -9.97
CA LEU A 121 -32.42 -20.90 -8.88
C LEU A 121 -30.99 -20.56 -9.34
N VAL A 122 -30.61 -21.02 -10.51
CA VAL A 122 -29.27 -20.79 -11.09
C VAL A 122 -29.12 -19.32 -11.46
N GLY A 123 -30.08 -18.78 -12.19
CA GLY A 123 -30.11 -17.36 -12.57
C GLY A 123 -30.09 -16.43 -11.34
N TRP A 124 -30.81 -16.81 -10.28
CA TRP A 124 -30.81 -16.06 -9.01
C TRP A 124 -29.44 -16.12 -8.30
N ARG A 125 -28.82 -17.32 -8.19
CA ARG A 125 -27.51 -17.50 -7.57
C ARG A 125 -26.44 -16.70 -8.30
N LEU A 126 -26.38 -16.77 -9.62
CA LEU A 126 -25.45 -15.98 -10.46
C LEU A 126 -25.68 -14.48 -10.24
N THR A 127 -26.92 -14.04 -10.29
CA THR A 127 -27.30 -12.62 -10.09
C THR A 127 -26.84 -12.11 -8.71
N ARG A 128 -27.12 -12.89 -7.66
CA ARG A 128 -26.73 -12.54 -6.28
C ARG A 128 -25.22 -12.46 -6.13
N TRP A 129 -24.51 -13.43 -6.69
CA TRP A 129 -23.04 -13.49 -6.63
C TRP A 129 -22.41 -12.33 -7.42
N LEU A 130 -22.85 -12.07 -8.64
CA LEU A 130 -22.40 -10.92 -9.43
C LEU A 130 -22.75 -9.59 -8.77
N TYR A 131 -23.92 -9.50 -8.12
CA TYR A 131 -24.33 -8.31 -7.38
C TYR A 131 -23.34 -8.02 -6.25
N ALA A 132 -22.95 -9.03 -5.49
CA ALA A 132 -21.97 -8.87 -4.40
C ALA A 132 -20.62 -8.40 -4.96
N LEU A 133 -20.14 -8.98 -6.07
CA LEU A 133 -18.92 -8.54 -6.73
C LEU A 133 -19.00 -7.07 -7.20
N CYS A 134 -20.10 -6.69 -7.85
CA CYS A 134 -20.31 -5.31 -8.29
C CYS A 134 -20.43 -4.32 -7.13
N TRP A 135 -20.99 -4.77 -5.97
CA TRP A 135 -21.15 -3.92 -4.79
C TRP A 135 -19.83 -3.66 -4.07
N THR A 136 -19.02 -4.70 -3.90
CA THR A 136 -17.75 -4.63 -3.14
C THR A 136 -16.54 -4.25 -3.99
N GLY A 137 -16.55 -4.62 -5.29
CA GLY A 137 -15.44 -4.45 -6.21
C GLY A 137 -15.62 -3.28 -7.17
N THR A 138 -14.54 -2.96 -7.88
CA THR A 138 -14.49 -1.95 -8.94
C THR A 138 -14.17 -2.56 -10.31
N ASP A 139 -14.40 -3.87 -10.44
CA ASP A 139 -14.07 -4.63 -11.65
C ASP A 139 -14.76 -4.07 -12.89
N ARG A 140 -14.07 -4.15 -14.02
CA ARG A 140 -14.63 -3.73 -15.31
C ARG A 140 -15.70 -4.72 -15.79
N PRO A 141 -16.59 -4.29 -16.69
CA PRO A 141 -17.60 -5.17 -17.26
C PRO A 141 -17.03 -6.43 -17.91
N SER A 142 -15.90 -6.34 -18.63
CA SER A 142 -15.21 -7.49 -19.24
C SER A 142 -14.72 -8.49 -18.20
N VAL A 143 -14.11 -8.03 -17.10
CA VAL A 143 -13.67 -8.89 -15.99
C VAL A 143 -14.86 -9.57 -15.29
N LEU A 144 -15.95 -8.83 -15.09
CA LEU A 144 -17.18 -9.40 -14.53
C LEU A 144 -17.78 -10.45 -15.46
N PHE A 145 -17.72 -10.25 -16.77
CA PHE A 145 -18.14 -11.22 -17.77
C PHE A 145 -17.29 -12.49 -17.72
N GLU A 146 -15.98 -12.38 -17.68
CA GLU A 146 -15.07 -13.52 -17.56
C GLU A 146 -15.31 -14.29 -16.25
N ARG A 147 -15.47 -13.58 -15.14
CA ARG A 147 -15.81 -14.20 -13.85
C ARG A 147 -17.16 -14.91 -13.90
N ALA A 148 -18.15 -14.30 -14.56
CA ALA A 148 -19.46 -14.95 -14.74
C ALA A 148 -19.34 -16.20 -15.58
N THR A 149 -18.56 -16.19 -16.67
CA THR A 149 -18.28 -17.35 -17.50
C THR A 149 -17.62 -18.48 -16.69
N THR A 150 -16.58 -18.15 -15.94
CA THR A 150 -15.91 -19.14 -15.06
C THR A 150 -16.85 -19.68 -14.00
N TRP A 151 -17.70 -18.84 -13.41
CA TRP A 151 -18.69 -19.27 -12.41
C TRP A 151 -19.70 -20.26 -13.04
N LEU A 152 -20.22 -19.95 -14.24
CA LEU A 152 -21.16 -20.80 -14.96
C LEU A 152 -20.54 -22.17 -15.24
N MET A 153 -19.32 -22.23 -15.79
CA MET A 153 -18.60 -23.46 -16.08
C MET A 153 -18.35 -24.29 -14.81
N THR A 154 -17.90 -23.65 -13.73
CA THR A 154 -17.63 -24.33 -12.45
C THR A 154 -18.89 -24.97 -11.86
N HIS A 155 -20.05 -24.33 -12.07
CA HIS A 155 -21.34 -24.84 -11.56
C HIS A 155 -22.10 -25.71 -12.57
N LYS A 156 -21.44 -26.12 -13.65
CA LYS A 156 -22.03 -26.94 -14.75
C LYS A 156 -23.28 -26.28 -15.33
N VAL A 157 -23.25 -24.96 -15.48
CA VAL A 157 -24.31 -24.21 -16.15
C VAL A 157 -23.89 -23.96 -17.60
N LEU A 158 -24.73 -24.30 -18.54
CA LEU A 158 -24.44 -24.07 -19.95
C LEU A 158 -24.29 -22.59 -20.23
N LEU A 159 -23.25 -22.24 -20.96
CA LEU A 159 -22.97 -20.85 -21.30
C LEU A 159 -24.08 -20.27 -22.19
N PRO A 160 -24.73 -19.19 -21.80
CA PRO A 160 -25.69 -18.50 -22.68
C PRO A 160 -24.94 -17.78 -23.79
N GLY A 161 -25.63 -17.35 -24.83
CA GLY A 161 -25.01 -16.51 -25.86
C GLY A 161 -24.32 -15.29 -25.26
N SER A 162 -23.16 -14.92 -25.80
CA SER A 162 -22.32 -13.83 -25.29
C SER A 162 -23.10 -12.52 -25.07
N SER A 163 -24.02 -12.17 -25.99
CA SER A 163 -24.86 -11.00 -25.90
C SER A 163 -25.87 -11.05 -24.73
N ILE A 164 -26.33 -12.23 -24.32
CA ILE A 164 -27.25 -12.42 -23.19
C ILE A 164 -26.50 -12.15 -21.88
N LEU A 165 -25.33 -12.80 -21.72
CA LEU A 165 -24.50 -12.62 -20.53
C LEU A 165 -23.98 -11.17 -20.42
N GLU A 166 -23.56 -10.58 -21.53
CA GLU A 166 -23.12 -9.19 -21.62
C GLU A 166 -24.22 -8.21 -21.15
N ARG A 167 -25.44 -8.41 -21.64
CA ARG A 167 -26.61 -7.61 -21.21
C ARG A 167 -26.95 -7.82 -19.73
N HIS A 168 -26.81 -9.05 -19.23
CA HIS A 168 -27.06 -9.35 -17.83
C HIS A 168 -26.08 -8.61 -16.92
N VAL A 169 -24.78 -8.71 -17.21
CA VAL A 169 -23.71 -8.00 -16.49
C VAL A 169 -23.92 -6.48 -16.54
N ALA A 170 -24.21 -5.92 -17.72
CA ALA A 170 -24.44 -4.48 -17.89
C ALA A 170 -25.64 -3.97 -17.08
N ARG A 171 -26.77 -4.68 -17.10
CA ARG A 171 -27.98 -4.35 -16.34
C ARG A 171 -27.73 -4.38 -14.83
N LEU A 172 -27.05 -5.44 -14.38
CA LEU A 172 -26.77 -5.62 -12.96
C LEU A 172 -25.83 -4.53 -12.44
N ARG A 173 -24.77 -4.24 -13.18
CA ARG A 173 -23.84 -3.17 -12.86
C ARG A 173 -24.55 -1.81 -12.78
N SER A 174 -25.39 -1.49 -13.74
CA SER A 174 -26.17 -0.24 -13.73
C SER A 174 -27.09 -0.14 -12.51
N ARG A 175 -27.72 -1.26 -12.12
CA ARG A 175 -28.57 -1.31 -10.90
C ARG A 175 -27.74 -1.06 -9.64
N VAL A 176 -26.56 -1.68 -9.53
CA VAL A 176 -25.67 -1.47 -8.38
C VAL A 176 -25.15 -0.04 -8.32
N GLU A 177 -24.75 0.54 -9.45
CA GLU A 177 -24.29 1.93 -9.52
C GLU A 177 -25.37 2.92 -9.11
N LEU A 178 -26.60 2.75 -9.61
CA LEU A 178 -27.75 3.59 -9.20
C LEU A 178 -28.01 3.50 -7.70
N ARG A 179 -27.94 2.29 -7.13
CA ARG A 179 -28.09 2.11 -5.68
C ARG A 179 -26.97 2.82 -4.92
N LEU A 180 -25.73 2.68 -5.36
CA LEU A 180 -24.58 3.34 -4.76
C LEU A 180 -24.75 4.86 -4.75
N TRP A 181 -25.11 5.46 -5.89
CA TRP A 181 -25.30 6.91 -5.98
C TRP A 181 -26.43 7.40 -5.07
N ARG A 182 -27.56 6.70 -5.04
CA ARG A 182 -28.68 7.01 -4.13
C ARG A 182 -28.27 6.89 -2.66
N SER A 183 -27.52 5.86 -2.32
CA SER A 183 -27.05 5.66 -0.95
C SER A 183 -26.08 6.76 -0.49
N LEU A 184 -25.22 7.26 -1.36
CA LEU A 184 -24.29 8.35 -1.08
C LEU A 184 -25.00 9.71 -0.95
N THR A 185 -26.04 9.94 -1.75
CA THR A 185 -26.71 11.26 -1.80
C THR A 185 -27.95 11.37 -0.88
N ARG A 186 -28.40 10.25 -0.29
CA ARG A 186 -29.61 10.19 0.52
C ARG A 186 -29.63 11.19 1.70
N HIS A 187 -28.48 11.47 2.27
CA HIS A 187 -28.36 12.28 3.49
C HIS A 187 -27.90 13.71 3.22
N ILE A 188 -27.82 14.10 1.96
CA ILE A 188 -27.33 15.43 1.54
C ILE A 188 -28.52 16.39 1.43
N SER A 189 -28.46 17.51 2.17
CA SER A 189 -29.47 18.59 2.07
C SER A 189 -29.37 19.34 0.73
N LEU A 190 -30.43 20.06 0.37
CA LEU A 190 -30.42 20.89 -0.84
C LEU A 190 -29.32 21.98 -0.80
N THR A 191 -29.06 22.53 0.37
CA THR A 191 -27.96 23.50 0.58
C THR A 191 -26.61 22.86 0.32
N GLN A 192 -26.36 21.66 0.83
CA GLN A 192 -25.14 20.91 0.58
C GLN A 192 -24.99 20.50 -0.89
N GLN A 193 -26.11 20.17 -1.59
CA GLN A 193 -26.08 19.91 -3.04
C GLN A 193 -25.64 21.16 -3.81
N ALA A 194 -26.18 22.32 -3.48
CA ALA A 194 -25.79 23.58 -4.09
C ALA A 194 -24.31 23.93 -3.82
N GLN A 195 -23.82 23.67 -2.61
CA GLN A 195 -22.40 23.84 -2.24
C GLN A 195 -21.50 22.89 -3.06
N LEU A 196 -21.87 21.61 -3.19
CA LEU A 196 -21.14 20.65 -4.01
C LEU A 196 -21.07 21.07 -5.48
N GLU A 197 -22.18 21.52 -6.04
CA GLU A 197 -22.22 22.00 -7.42
C GLU A 197 -21.39 23.29 -7.61
N SER A 198 -21.32 24.14 -6.59
CA SER A 198 -20.48 25.35 -6.63
C SER A 198 -18.98 25.02 -6.69
N LEU A 199 -18.54 23.85 -6.23
CA LEU A 199 -17.14 23.43 -6.36
C LEU A 199 -16.69 23.34 -7.81
N LEU A 200 -17.60 23.06 -8.74
CA LEU A 200 -17.30 22.94 -10.17
C LEU A 200 -17.22 24.29 -10.87
N ARG A 201 -17.62 25.38 -10.22
CA ARG A 201 -17.59 26.73 -10.79
C ARG A 201 -16.26 27.40 -10.52
N VAL A 202 -15.85 28.25 -11.46
CA VAL A 202 -14.68 29.12 -11.27
C VAL A 202 -15.17 30.39 -10.56
N PRO A 203 -14.68 30.70 -9.35
CA PRO A 203 -15.07 31.93 -8.66
C PRO A 203 -14.63 33.18 -9.43
N PRO A 204 -15.33 34.31 -9.30
CA PRO A 204 -14.93 35.56 -9.91
C PRO A 204 -13.50 35.95 -9.56
N GLY A 205 -12.69 36.34 -10.57
CA GLY A 205 -11.30 36.72 -10.38
C GLY A 205 -10.31 35.54 -10.22
N GLN A 206 -10.76 34.29 -10.28
CA GLN A 206 -9.88 33.12 -10.20
C GLN A 206 -9.75 32.42 -11.56
N ARG A 207 -8.65 31.67 -11.75
CA ARG A 207 -8.38 30.89 -12.99
C ARG A 207 -8.86 29.45 -12.91
N HIS A 208 -9.04 28.93 -11.70
CA HIS A 208 -9.35 27.52 -11.42
C HIS A 208 -10.64 27.41 -10.60
N SER A 209 -11.34 26.31 -10.79
CA SER A 209 -12.50 25.98 -9.96
C SER A 209 -12.08 25.72 -8.51
N THR A 210 -13.06 25.81 -7.61
CA THR A 210 -12.82 25.45 -6.19
C THR A 210 -12.40 23.98 -6.07
N LEU A 211 -12.96 23.08 -6.88
CA LEU A 211 -12.57 21.68 -6.92
C LEU A 211 -11.10 21.51 -7.33
N ASP A 212 -10.63 22.22 -8.38
CA ASP A 212 -9.23 22.14 -8.81
C ASP A 212 -8.28 22.64 -7.73
N ARG A 213 -8.66 23.70 -7.01
CA ARG A 213 -7.89 24.22 -5.88
C ARG A 213 -7.81 23.22 -4.73
N LEU A 214 -8.93 22.54 -4.41
CA LEU A 214 -8.95 21.52 -3.36
C LEU A 214 -8.14 20.27 -3.73
N ARG A 215 -7.99 19.94 -5.01
CA ARG A 215 -7.15 18.83 -5.48
C ARG A 215 -5.65 19.10 -5.31
N THR A 216 -5.26 20.38 -5.33
CA THR A 216 -3.84 20.75 -5.31
C THR A 216 -3.30 20.64 -3.89
N GLY A 217 -2.44 19.66 -3.66
CA GLY A 217 -1.74 19.47 -2.39
C GLY A 217 -0.58 20.46 -2.20
N PRO A 218 0.03 20.48 -1.01
CA PRO A 218 1.22 21.26 -0.75
C PRO A 218 2.41 20.77 -1.58
N VAL A 219 3.17 21.70 -2.17
CA VAL A 219 4.33 21.39 -3.05
C VAL A 219 5.66 21.59 -2.33
N LYS A 220 5.70 22.47 -1.33
CA LYS A 220 6.93 22.87 -0.61
C LYS A 220 6.79 22.62 0.87
N VAL A 221 7.89 22.29 1.53
CA VAL A 221 7.99 22.20 2.98
C VAL A 221 8.28 23.60 3.52
N SER A 222 7.28 24.23 4.14
CA SER A 222 7.42 25.53 4.78
C SER A 222 6.23 25.82 5.70
N SER A 223 6.41 26.74 6.67
CA SER A 223 5.31 27.16 7.54
C SER A 223 4.12 27.77 6.78
N SER A 224 4.38 28.47 5.68
CA SER A 224 3.32 29.03 4.84
C SER A 224 2.56 27.93 4.07
N SER A 225 3.24 26.89 3.60
CA SER A 225 2.60 25.73 2.97
C SER A 225 1.75 24.94 3.97
N LEU A 226 2.23 24.78 5.20
CA LEU A 226 1.46 24.14 6.27
C LEU A 226 0.18 24.92 6.59
N VAL A 227 0.28 26.25 6.73
CA VAL A 227 -0.92 27.10 6.93
C VAL A 227 -1.91 26.94 5.78
N LYS A 228 -1.45 26.93 4.52
CA LYS A 228 -2.33 26.71 3.36
C LYS A 228 -2.98 25.31 3.38
N ALA A 229 -2.24 24.28 3.78
CA ALA A 229 -2.77 22.93 3.91
C ALA A 229 -3.85 22.83 5.01
N LEU A 230 -3.62 23.49 6.16
CA LEU A 230 -4.60 23.56 7.25
C LEU A 230 -5.85 24.37 6.86
N LEU A 231 -5.70 25.48 6.12
CA LEU A 231 -6.84 26.22 5.56
C LEU A 231 -7.65 25.36 4.61
N ARG A 232 -6.98 24.62 3.72
CA ARG A 232 -7.64 23.67 2.80
C ARG A 232 -8.44 22.61 3.57
N LEU A 233 -7.88 22.05 4.62
CA LEU A 233 -8.58 21.11 5.51
C LEU A 233 -9.82 21.76 6.13
N GLY A 234 -9.70 23.00 6.63
CA GLY A 234 -10.82 23.77 7.17
C GLY A 234 -11.94 23.99 6.16
N GLU A 235 -11.60 24.31 4.91
CA GLU A 235 -12.58 24.49 3.82
C GLU A 235 -13.33 23.19 3.51
N VAL A 236 -12.62 22.06 3.45
CA VAL A 236 -13.26 20.75 3.23
C VAL A 236 -14.21 20.41 4.37
N ARG A 237 -13.82 20.65 5.61
CA ARG A 237 -14.66 20.42 6.80
C ARG A 237 -15.89 21.34 6.86
N ALA A 238 -15.75 22.56 6.41
CA ALA A 238 -16.85 23.54 6.38
C ALA A 238 -18.01 23.08 5.46
N LEU A 239 -17.75 22.22 4.46
CA LEU A 239 -18.82 21.62 3.65
C LEU A 239 -19.70 20.66 4.45
N GLY A 240 -19.23 20.12 5.57
CA GLY A 240 -20.00 19.26 6.47
C GLY A 240 -20.50 17.95 5.84
N ILE A 241 -19.79 17.45 4.81
CA ILE A 241 -20.22 16.28 4.03
C ILE A 241 -19.43 15.06 4.43
N ARG A 242 -20.11 14.08 5.02
CA ARG A 242 -19.52 12.79 5.41
C ARG A 242 -20.45 11.65 5.02
N VAL A 243 -19.88 10.52 4.62
CA VAL A 243 -20.61 9.28 4.37
C VAL A 243 -20.86 8.61 5.73
N PRO A 244 -22.15 8.43 6.15
CA PRO A 244 -22.41 7.81 7.43
C PRO A 244 -22.00 6.33 7.43
N PRO A 245 -21.39 5.79 8.50
CA PRO A 245 -21.08 4.37 8.63
C PRO A 245 -22.31 3.46 8.45
N ALA A 246 -23.49 3.92 8.88
CA ALA A 246 -24.76 3.23 8.72
C ALA A 246 -25.16 2.99 7.25
N ALA A 247 -24.58 3.72 6.30
CA ALA A 247 -24.84 3.51 4.88
C ALA A 247 -24.27 2.18 4.35
N ARG A 248 -23.36 1.53 5.09
CA ARG A 248 -22.73 0.25 4.74
C ARG A 248 -22.20 0.20 3.30
N ILE A 249 -21.66 1.31 2.83
CA ILE A 249 -21.05 1.40 1.50
C ILE A 249 -19.60 0.96 1.61
N PRO A 250 -19.12 0.04 0.75
CA PRO A 250 -17.73 -0.37 0.77
C PRO A 250 -16.78 0.82 0.55
N ALA A 251 -15.77 0.96 1.42
CA ALA A 251 -14.81 2.05 1.35
C ALA A 251 -14.07 2.11 -0.01
N SER A 252 -13.79 0.94 -0.61
CA SER A 252 -13.21 0.82 -1.95
C SER A 252 -14.04 1.52 -3.03
N ARG A 253 -15.38 1.44 -2.94
CA ARG A 253 -16.29 2.08 -3.88
C ARG A 253 -16.34 3.59 -3.71
N VAL A 254 -16.33 4.06 -2.46
CA VAL A 254 -16.26 5.50 -2.16
C VAL A 254 -14.93 6.06 -2.66
N ALA A 255 -13.82 5.40 -2.36
CA ALA A 255 -12.50 5.80 -2.81
C ALA A 255 -12.36 5.81 -4.34
N ALA A 256 -12.98 4.86 -5.07
CA ALA A 256 -12.99 4.85 -6.52
C ALA A 256 -13.72 6.07 -7.12
N LEU A 257 -14.87 6.45 -6.56
CA LEU A 257 -15.59 7.65 -6.98
C LEU A 257 -14.80 8.93 -6.63
N ALA A 258 -14.18 8.97 -5.46
CA ALA A 258 -13.35 10.09 -5.04
C ALA A 258 -12.13 10.26 -5.96
N ARG A 259 -11.44 9.18 -6.32
CA ARG A 259 -10.32 9.21 -7.27
C ARG A 259 -10.75 9.72 -8.64
N PHE A 260 -11.92 9.28 -9.14
CA PHE A 260 -12.45 9.82 -10.39
C PHE A 260 -12.62 11.34 -10.29
N ALA A 261 -13.22 11.84 -9.20
CA ALA A 261 -13.36 13.28 -8.97
C ALA A 261 -12.01 13.99 -8.82
N GLY A 262 -11.00 13.31 -8.26
CA GLY A 262 -9.64 13.82 -8.11
C GLY A 262 -8.92 14.05 -9.45
N ALA A 263 -9.18 13.19 -10.46
CA ALA A 263 -8.43 13.16 -11.73
C ALA A 263 -9.19 13.74 -12.93
N ALA A 264 -10.53 13.65 -12.95
CA ALA A 264 -11.32 14.02 -14.10
C ALA A 264 -11.37 15.54 -14.34
N LYS A 265 -11.35 15.97 -15.58
CA LYS A 265 -11.56 17.37 -15.95
C LYS A 265 -12.96 17.83 -15.53
N ILE A 266 -13.10 19.08 -15.09
CA ILE A 266 -14.39 19.65 -14.67
C ILE A 266 -15.46 19.46 -15.77
N SER A 267 -15.11 19.70 -17.02
CA SER A 267 -16.02 19.49 -18.16
C SER A 267 -16.52 18.04 -18.29
N ALA A 268 -15.70 17.05 -17.93
CA ALA A 268 -16.10 15.66 -17.92
C ALA A 268 -17.08 15.35 -16.77
N ILE A 269 -16.86 15.94 -15.58
CA ILE A 269 -17.75 15.79 -14.43
C ILE A 269 -19.11 16.45 -14.72
N LEU A 270 -19.13 17.63 -15.34
CA LEU A 270 -20.37 18.35 -15.70
C LEU A 270 -21.23 17.58 -16.70
N LYS A 271 -20.63 16.76 -17.58
CA LYS A 271 -21.37 15.90 -18.53
C LYS A 271 -22.04 14.68 -17.90
N LEU A 272 -21.75 14.38 -16.63
CA LEU A 272 -22.38 13.26 -15.94
C LEU A 272 -23.82 13.57 -15.56
N SER A 273 -24.63 12.51 -15.46
CA SER A 273 -25.99 12.64 -14.91
C SER A 273 -25.95 13.18 -13.48
N ASN A 274 -26.94 13.96 -13.08
CA ASN A 274 -26.98 14.62 -11.77
C ASN A 274 -26.76 13.65 -10.60
N PRO A 275 -27.45 12.49 -10.48
CA PRO A 275 -27.21 11.56 -9.36
C PRO A 275 -25.78 11.04 -9.30
N ARG A 276 -25.16 10.78 -10.47
CA ARG A 276 -23.77 10.30 -10.55
C ARG A 276 -22.81 11.43 -10.18
N ARG A 277 -23.02 12.62 -10.68
CA ARG A 277 -22.18 13.80 -10.40
C ARG A 277 -22.15 14.12 -8.91
N LEU A 278 -23.33 14.18 -8.27
CA LEU A 278 -23.43 14.42 -6.83
C LEU A 278 -22.76 13.32 -6.01
N ALA A 279 -22.98 12.05 -6.35
CA ALA A 279 -22.34 10.93 -5.65
C ALA A 279 -20.81 10.99 -5.72
N ILE A 280 -20.25 11.37 -6.87
CA ILE A 280 -18.81 11.56 -7.08
C ILE A 280 -18.27 12.70 -6.21
N LEU A 281 -18.99 13.83 -6.15
CA LEU A 281 -18.59 14.99 -5.34
C LEU A 281 -18.68 14.69 -3.84
N VAL A 282 -19.74 13.98 -3.39
CA VAL A 282 -19.85 13.51 -2.00
C VAL A 282 -18.69 12.62 -1.62
N ALA A 283 -18.38 11.63 -2.46
CA ALA A 283 -17.27 10.72 -2.23
C ALA A 283 -15.93 11.47 -2.20
N PHE A 284 -15.74 12.45 -3.09
CA PHE A 284 -14.55 13.29 -3.13
C PHE A 284 -14.37 14.07 -1.82
N VAL A 285 -15.38 14.81 -1.38
CA VAL A 285 -15.29 15.63 -0.16
C VAL A 285 -15.03 14.75 1.08
N HIS A 286 -15.71 13.60 1.16
CA HIS A 286 -15.53 12.64 2.25
C HIS A 286 -14.08 12.12 2.33
N CYS A 287 -13.51 11.68 1.20
CA CYS A 287 -12.13 11.19 1.16
C CYS A 287 -11.11 12.33 1.27
N MET A 288 -11.46 13.52 0.77
CA MET A 288 -10.57 14.69 0.77
C MET A 288 -10.29 15.19 2.20
N GLU A 289 -11.20 15.01 3.16
CA GLU A 289 -10.95 15.36 4.55
C GLU A 289 -9.75 14.60 5.11
N ALA A 290 -9.69 13.28 4.90
CA ALA A 290 -8.55 12.46 5.31
C ALA A 290 -7.28 12.85 4.57
N SER A 291 -7.34 12.96 3.23
CA SER A 291 -6.18 13.31 2.42
C SER A 291 -5.62 14.71 2.75
N ALA A 292 -6.48 15.70 2.94
CA ALA A 292 -6.04 17.05 3.30
C ALA A 292 -5.43 17.11 4.70
N GLN A 293 -5.89 16.27 5.62
CA GLN A 293 -5.33 16.13 6.96
C GLN A 293 -3.95 15.46 6.91
N ASP A 294 -3.82 14.39 6.13
CA ASP A 294 -2.56 13.70 5.92
C ASP A 294 -1.53 14.62 5.25
N ASP A 295 -1.89 15.34 4.19
CA ASP A 295 -1.03 16.32 3.53
C ASP A 295 -0.52 17.41 4.50
N ALA A 296 -1.37 17.87 5.42
CA ALA A 296 -0.96 18.84 6.42
C ALA A 296 0.02 18.25 7.43
N LEU A 297 -0.18 16.98 7.84
CA LEU A 297 0.72 16.30 8.76
C LEU A 297 2.05 15.90 8.10
N ASP A 298 2.05 15.53 6.82
CA ASP A 298 3.28 15.27 6.06
C ASP A 298 4.16 16.53 5.97
N VAL A 299 3.54 17.69 5.67
CA VAL A 299 4.28 18.96 5.70
C VAL A 299 4.77 19.30 7.11
N LEU A 300 3.98 19.03 8.15
CA LEU A 300 4.37 19.21 9.54
C LEU A 300 5.57 18.33 9.90
N ASP A 301 5.50 17.03 9.60
CA ASP A 301 6.57 16.06 9.89
C ASP A 301 7.87 16.48 9.23
N ALA A 302 7.83 16.82 7.94
CA ALA A 302 8.99 17.28 7.19
C ALA A 302 9.53 18.61 7.76
N LEU A 303 8.66 19.56 8.12
CA LEU A 303 9.07 20.84 8.69
C LEU A 303 9.72 20.67 10.07
N LEU A 304 9.19 19.80 10.92
CA LEU A 304 9.77 19.49 12.23
C LEU A 304 11.11 18.77 12.07
N GLN A 305 11.22 17.84 11.13
CA GLN A 305 12.46 17.17 10.80
C GLN A 305 13.55 18.16 10.37
N GLU A 306 13.22 19.12 9.50
CA GLU A 306 14.16 20.17 9.08
C GLU A 306 14.54 21.11 10.24
N LEU A 307 13.58 21.48 11.09
CA LEU A 307 13.84 22.35 12.25
C LEU A 307 14.82 21.70 13.21
N PHE A 308 14.56 20.46 13.64
CA PHE A 308 15.39 19.79 14.65
C PHE A 308 16.74 19.33 14.08
N SER A 309 16.78 18.79 12.87
CA SER A 309 18.06 18.43 12.24
C SER A 309 18.92 19.65 11.91
N GLY A 310 18.30 20.75 11.51
CA GLY A 310 18.97 22.01 11.27
C GLY A 310 19.60 22.60 12.55
N ALA A 311 18.85 22.58 13.66
CA ALA A 311 19.35 23.02 14.96
C ALA A 311 20.53 22.16 15.45
N ALA A 312 20.41 20.83 15.36
CA ALA A 312 21.49 19.90 15.72
C ALA A 312 22.75 20.09 14.86
N LYS A 313 22.58 20.35 13.55
CA LYS A 313 23.69 20.66 12.65
C LYS A 313 24.33 22.01 12.96
N ALA A 314 23.56 23.03 13.26
CA ALA A 314 24.06 24.35 13.65
C ALA A 314 24.86 24.26 14.95
N GLU A 315 24.36 23.56 15.95
CA GLU A 315 25.09 23.28 17.21
C GLU A 315 26.43 22.58 16.95
N LYS A 316 26.43 21.51 16.16
CA LYS A 316 27.67 20.79 15.79
C LYS A 316 28.67 21.71 15.09
N THR A 317 28.21 22.56 14.19
CA THR A 317 29.05 23.52 13.47
C THR A 317 29.60 24.59 14.42
N HIS A 318 28.80 25.06 15.34
CA HIS A 318 29.24 26.01 16.37
C HIS A 318 30.34 25.39 17.25
N ARG A 319 30.12 24.18 17.76
CA ARG A 319 31.14 23.43 18.52
C ARG A 319 32.46 23.28 17.76
N LEU A 320 32.41 22.92 16.48
CA LEU A 320 33.62 22.77 15.66
C LEU A 320 34.37 24.09 15.45
N ARG A 321 33.66 25.22 15.38
CA ARG A 321 34.29 26.55 15.26
C ARG A 321 34.97 27.01 16.57
N THR A 322 34.38 26.68 17.72
CA THR A 322 34.92 27.08 19.03
C THR A 322 36.01 26.13 19.54
N LEU A 323 36.24 24.98 18.89
CA LEU A 323 37.25 23.98 19.30
C LEU A 323 38.66 24.58 19.42
N LYS A 324 39.07 25.42 18.46
CA LYS A 324 40.42 26.05 18.50
C LYS A 324 40.56 27.03 19.67
N GLU A 325 39.54 27.79 20.02
CA GLU A 325 39.54 28.67 21.15
C GLU A 325 39.53 27.91 22.47
N GLN A 326 38.78 26.77 22.52
CA GLN A 326 38.77 25.86 23.65
C GLN A 326 40.14 25.19 23.85
N ASP A 327 40.82 24.75 22.79
CA ASP A 327 42.14 24.11 22.87
C ASP A 327 43.16 25.06 23.48
N LEU A 328 43.17 26.32 23.05
CA LEU A 328 44.03 27.36 23.61
C LEU A 328 43.71 27.62 25.10
N SER A 329 42.44 27.79 25.42
CA SER A 329 42.03 28.04 26.80
C SER A 329 42.34 26.83 27.72
N THR A 330 42.12 25.64 27.22
CA THR A 330 42.41 24.38 27.96
C THR A 330 43.91 24.19 28.13
N TRP A 331 44.71 24.52 27.12
CA TRP A 331 46.16 24.49 27.24
C TRP A 331 46.70 25.42 28.32
N VAL A 332 46.19 26.67 28.37
CA VAL A 332 46.55 27.65 29.42
C VAL A 332 46.16 27.11 30.81
N LEU A 333 44.97 26.53 30.98
CA LEU A 333 44.56 25.94 32.26
C LEU A 333 45.42 24.72 32.63
N ALA A 334 45.72 23.85 31.65
CA ALA A 334 46.57 22.71 31.86
C ALA A 334 48.00 23.07 32.38
N GLN A 335 48.60 24.15 31.85
CA GLN A 335 49.89 24.65 32.31
C GLN A 335 49.81 25.11 33.80
N VAL A 336 48.76 25.75 34.19
CA VAL A 336 48.57 26.15 35.60
C VAL A 336 48.34 24.93 36.47
N CYS A 337 47.51 23.96 36.06
CA CYS A 337 47.27 22.73 36.79
C CYS A 337 48.57 21.89 36.94
N GLN A 338 49.41 21.82 35.91
CA GLN A 338 50.68 21.13 35.96
C GLN A 338 51.62 21.79 36.99
N THR A 339 51.64 23.14 37.06
CA THR A 339 52.45 23.84 38.04
C THR A 339 51.92 23.62 39.47
N VAL A 340 50.62 23.54 39.66
CA VAL A 340 49.97 23.26 40.96
C VAL A 340 50.27 21.81 41.42
N MET A 341 50.39 20.90 40.49
CA MET A 341 50.59 19.44 40.77
C MET A 341 52.07 19.06 40.80
N ASP A 342 53.00 20.00 40.53
CA ASP A 342 54.42 19.73 40.47
C ASP A 342 54.98 19.57 41.89
N PRO A 343 55.47 18.38 42.31
CA PRO A 343 55.94 18.15 43.67
C PRO A 343 57.28 18.87 44.00
N GLU A 344 57.97 19.38 42.97
CA GLU A 344 59.23 20.14 43.18
C GLU A 344 58.98 21.60 43.50
N VAL A 345 57.73 22.13 43.34
CA VAL A 345 57.37 23.49 43.63
C VAL A 345 56.78 23.60 45.04
N PRO A 346 57.43 24.28 45.99
CA PRO A 346 56.88 24.48 47.33
C PRO A 346 55.52 25.20 47.34
N ASP A 347 54.59 24.76 48.14
CA ASP A 347 53.21 25.32 48.21
C ASP A 347 53.17 26.86 48.34
N SER A 348 54.13 27.46 49.09
CA SER A 348 54.24 28.91 49.24
C SER A 348 54.62 29.66 47.96
N GLN A 349 55.20 28.96 46.99
CA GLN A 349 55.71 29.54 45.72
C GLN A 349 54.86 29.20 44.50
N VAL A 350 53.93 28.22 44.61
CA VAL A 350 53.09 27.74 43.49
C VAL A 350 52.43 28.90 42.73
N ARG A 351 51.87 29.85 43.47
CA ARG A 351 51.17 31.01 42.89
C ARG A 351 52.13 31.96 42.15
N ALA A 352 53.32 32.16 42.67
CA ALA A 352 54.32 33.03 42.03
C ALA A 352 54.86 32.37 40.75
N VAL A 353 55.16 31.06 40.80
CA VAL A 353 55.62 30.30 39.65
C VAL A 353 54.56 30.19 38.55
N ALA A 354 53.26 29.96 38.94
CA ALA A 354 52.17 29.91 37.98
C ALA A 354 51.98 31.24 37.24
N PHE A 355 51.95 32.35 37.98
CA PHE A 355 51.85 33.68 37.36
C PHE A 355 53.11 34.22 36.73
N GLY A 356 54.24 33.64 37.01
CA GLY A 356 55.48 33.87 36.23
C GLY A 356 55.47 33.22 34.85
N LYS A 357 54.75 32.14 34.70
CA LYS A 357 54.56 31.42 33.40
C LYS A 357 53.41 31.98 32.57
N ILE A 358 52.31 32.36 33.20
CA ILE A 358 51.08 32.81 32.55
C ILE A 358 50.55 34.04 33.24
N SER A 359 50.25 35.10 32.48
CA SER A 359 49.69 36.34 33.07
C SER A 359 48.30 36.09 33.66
N ARG A 360 47.96 36.88 34.68
CA ARG A 360 46.67 36.79 35.39
C ARG A 360 45.49 37.06 34.44
N GLU A 361 45.72 37.97 33.50
CA GLU A 361 44.74 38.34 32.49
C GLU A 361 44.53 37.20 31.51
N ALA A 362 45.58 36.51 31.04
CA ALA A 362 45.51 35.38 30.14
C ALA A 362 44.78 34.17 30.80
N LEU A 363 45.06 33.94 32.09
CA LEU A 363 44.37 32.93 32.86
C LEU A 363 42.88 33.25 33.06
N ALA A 364 42.54 34.49 33.38
CA ALA A 364 41.18 34.96 33.52
C ALA A 364 40.39 34.85 32.21
N GLN A 365 41.01 35.18 31.07
CA GLN A 365 40.43 35.00 29.74
C GLN A 365 40.23 33.54 29.40
N ALA A 366 41.21 32.68 29.66
CA ALA A 366 41.09 31.26 29.43
C ALA A 366 39.99 30.64 30.29
N LEU A 367 39.90 30.99 31.58
CA LEU A 367 38.86 30.55 32.46
C LEU A 367 37.47 31.02 31.98
N ALA A 368 37.33 32.29 31.63
CA ALA A 368 36.10 32.80 31.05
C ALA A 368 35.71 32.09 29.76
N GLY A 369 36.68 31.83 28.88
CA GLY A 369 36.49 31.07 27.64
C GLY A 369 35.98 29.67 27.89
N VAL A 370 36.60 28.93 28.83
CA VAL A 370 36.16 27.57 29.20
C VAL A 370 34.77 27.62 29.88
N VAL A 371 34.56 28.51 30.84
CA VAL A 371 33.26 28.62 31.56
C VAL A 371 32.12 28.96 30.61
N THR A 372 32.34 29.83 29.61
CA THR A 372 31.32 30.16 28.61
C THR A 372 31.05 28.99 27.64
N THR A 373 32.01 28.07 27.47
CA THR A 373 31.93 26.97 26.52
C THR A 373 31.55 25.64 27.21
N ILE A 374 31.83 25.50 28.52
CA ILE A 374 31.31 24.37 29.32
C ILE A 374 29.80 24.54 29.41
N ARG A 375 29.13 23.66 28.69
CA ARG A 375 27.67 23.52 28.83
C ARG A 375 27.40 22.29 29.68
N PRO A 376 26.41 22.33 30.61
CA PRO A 376 26.01 21.12 31.34
C PRO A 376 25.72 19.98 30.38
N HIS A 377 26.09 18.74 30.75
CA HIS A 377 25.81 17.55 29.97
C HIS A 377 24.30 17.42 29.68
N GLY A 378 23.89 17.89 28.51
CA GLY A 378 22.52 17.85 28.04
C GLY A 378 22.46 18.48 26.64
N HIS A 379 21.71 17.88 25.73
CA HIS A 379 21.54 18.36 24.36
C HIS A 379 21.03 19.79 24.32
N VAL A 380 21.78 20.71 23.67
CA VAL A 380 21.62 22.16 23.84
C VAL A 380 21.21 22.86 22.54
N TYR A 381 20.46 22.20 21.66
CA TYR A 381 19.85 22.93 20.55
C TYR A 381 18.59 23.77 20.90
N PRO A 382 18.09 23.89 22.16
CA PRO A 382 17.07 24.88 22.52
C PRO A 382 17.46 26.32 22.21
N VAL A 383 18.74 26.69 22.29
CA VAL A 383 19.21 28.02 21.96
C VAL A 383 19.09 28.30 20.46
N GLU A 384 19.51 27.38 19.63
CA GLU A 384 19.41 27.46 18.17
C GLU A 384 17.95 27.48 17.67
N LEU A 385 17.04 26.85 18.43
CA LEU A 385 15.61 26.85 18.15
C LEU A 385 14.91 28.17 18.54
N ALA A 386 15.44 28.91 19.48
CA ALA A 386 14.81 30.16 19.96
C ALA A 386 14.49 31.13 18.81
N ASP A 387 15.41 31.29 17.85
CA ASP A 387 15.24 32.13 16.67
C ASP A 387 14.16 31.60 15.71
N LYS A 388 13.92 30.31 15.74
CA LYS A 388 12.92 29.64 14.89
C LYS A 388 11.50 29.71 15.46
N TYR A 389 11.32 30.22 16.68
CA TYR A 389 10.00 30.34 17.30
C TYR A 389 9.01 31.19 16.49
N LYS A 390 9.50 32.22 15.78
CA LYS A 390 8.67 33.03 14.87
C LYS A 390 8.03 32.16 13.76
N THR A 391 8.76 31.14 13.27
CA THR A 391 8.27 30.18 12.25
C THR A 391 7.17 29.30 12.83
N VAL A 392 7.39 28.74 14.02
CA VAL A 392 6.41 27.88 14.71
C VAL A 392 5.14 28.64 15.06
N ARG A 393 5.24 29.85 15.56
CA ARG A 393 4.10 30.69 15.93
C ARG A 393 3.15 30.98 14.77
N ARG A 394 3.59 30.87 13.51
CA ARG A 394 2.74 31.14 12.34
C ARG A 394 1.74 29.99 12.10
N PHE A 395 2.11 28.77 12.34
CA PHE A 395 1.26 27.61 12.02
C PHE A 395 0.63 26.93 13.23
N LEU A 396 1.29 26.98 14.39
CA LEU A 396 0.88 26.22 15.58
C LEU A 396 -0.55 26.51 16.05
N PRO A 397 -1.02 27.78 16.12
CA PRO A 397 -2.40 28.07 16.51
C PRO A 397 -3.41 27.38 15.62
N MET A 398 -3.22 27.44 14.31
CA MET A 398 -4.09 26.81 13.34
C MET A 398 -3.98 25.29 13.37
N LEU A 399 -2.79 24.74 13.61
CA LEU A 399 -2.58 23.31 13.74
C LEU A 399 -3.44 22.73 14.87
N VAL A 400 -3.34 23.29 16.09
CA VAL A 400 -4.07 22.79 17.26
C VAL A 400 -5.58 23.09 17.21
N GLU A 401 -6.00 24.07 16.41
CA GLU A 401 -7.40 24.36 16.16
C GLU A 401 -8.00 23.38 15.14
N GLN A 402 -7.32 23.16 14.04
CA GLN A 402 -7.83 22.36 12.93
C GLN A 402 -7.65 20.85 13.14
N ILE A 403 -6.58 20.41 13.80
CA ILE A 403 -6.32 18.99 13.99
C ILE A 403 -6.63 18.56 15.42
N ARG A 404 -7.46 17.52 15.53
CA ARG A 404 -7.77 16.86 16.80
C ARG A 404 -6.93 15.59 16.89
N PHE A 405 -5.99 15.60 17.80
CA PHE A 405 -5.12 14.46 18.07
C PHE A 405 -5.78 13.51 19.07
N GLY A 406 -5.79 12.22 18.74
CA GLY A 406 -6.03 11.14 19.68
C GLY A 406 -4.72 10.52 20.13
N ALA A 407 -4.72 9.80 21.25
CA ALA A 407 -3.52 9.16 21.76
C ALA A 407 -3.83 7.84 22.48
N ASN A 408 -2.82 6.94 22.53
CA ASN A 408 -2.77 5.86 23.50
C ASN A 408 -2.18 6.38 24.84
N ALA A 409 -1.99 5.51 25.82
CA ALA A 409 -1.44 5.87 27.13
C ALA A 409 -0.05 6.55 27.01
N ALA A 410 0.81 6.10 26.09
CA ALA A 410 2.14 6.68 25.86
C ALA A 410 2.10 8.08 25.21
N GLY A 411 1.11 8.31 24.36
CA GLY A 411 0.93 9.60 23.67
C GLY A 411 0.08 10.63 24.44
N ALA A 412 -0.66 10.19 25.46
CA ALA A 412 -1.55 11.04 26.24
C ALA A 412 -0.89 12.33 26.79
N PRO A 413 0.35 12.30 27.32
CA PRO A 413 1.03 13.52 27.77
C PRO A 413 1.25 14.55 26.67
N VAL A 414 1.49 14.09 25.43
CA VAL A 414 1.70 14.99 24.28
C VAL A 414 0.40 15.68 23.91
N VAL A 415 -0.71 14.94 23.89
CA VAL A 415 -2.03 15.54 23.58
C VAL A 415 -2.45 16.53 24.67
N ALA A 416 -2.25 16.19 25.95
CA ALA A 416 -2.51 17.12 27.05
C ALA A 416 -1.69 18.40 26.92
N ALA A 417 -0.42 18.33 26.52
CA ALA A 417 0.43 19.47 26.30
C ALA A 417 -0.05 20.34 25.10
N LEU A 418 -0.49 19.71 24.01
CA LEU A 418 -1.06 20.42 22.86
C LEU A 418 -2.37 21.13 23.22
N ASP A 419 -3.21 20.50 24.03
CA ASP A 419 -4.45 21.11 24.53
C ASP A 419 -4.15 22.31 25.47
N TRP A 420 -3.14 22.20 26.32
CA TRP A 420 -2.69 23.29 27.15
C TRP A 420 -2.11 24.44 26.29
N LEU A 421 -1.30 24.13 25.28
CA LEU A 421 -0.78 25.14 24.34
C LEU A 421 -1.91 25.82 23.58
N ARG A 422 -2.93 25.10 23.13
CA ARG A 422 -4.10 25.69 22.46
C ARG A 422 -4.77 26.77 23.29
N LEU A 423 -4.84 26.59 24.61
CA LEU A 423 -5.44 27.57 25.53
C LEU A 423 -4.53 28.76 25.83
N ASN A 424 -3.21 28.59 25.74
CA ASN A 424 -2.24 29.55 26.29
C ASN A 424 -1.42 30.33 25.27
N MET A 425 -1.33 29.87 23.99
CA MET A 425 -0.44 30.49 22.98
C MET A 425 -0.71 31.97 22.69
N THR A 426 -1.94 32.41 22.81
CA THR A 426 -2.35 33.81 22.52
C THR A 426 -2.48 34.64 23.76
N ARG A 427 -2.29 34.10 24.95
CA ARG A 427 -2.50 34.76 26.23
C ARG A 427 -1.20 35.34 26.78
N LYS A 428 -1.29 36.52 27.39
CA LYS A 428 -0.17 37.12 28.14
C LYS A 428 0.03 36.44 29.49
N LYS A 429 -1.05 36.02 30.16
CA LYS A 429 -1.02 35.30 31.44
C LYS A 429 -1.47 33.85 31.19
N LEU A 430 -0.62 32.90 31.56
CA LEU A 430 -0.89 31.46 31.38
C LEU A 430 -2.01 31.02 32.31
N LEU A 431 -2.88 30.13 31.78
CA LEU A 431 -3.98 29.49 32.50
C LEU A 431 -3.61 28.05 32.83
N GLY A 432 -3.74 27.71 34.10
CA GLY A 432 -3.50 26.35 34.57
C GLY A 432 -2.04 25.92 34.55
N ALA A 433 -1.72 24.86 35.26
CA ALA A 433 -0.39 24.26 35.26
C ALA A 433 -0.07 23.57 33.93
N ALA A 434 1.11 23.76 33.37
CA ALA A 434 1.55 23.05 32.18
C ALA A 434 1.78 21.56 32.50
N PRO A 435 1.30 20.62 31.67
CA PRO A 435 1.61 19.19 31.84
C PRO A 435 3.12 18.95 31.82
N ARG A 436 3.67 18.42 32.92
CA ARG A 436 5.13 18.19 33.07
C ARG A 436 5.60 16.86 32.48
N GLU A 437 4.72 15.90 32.31
CA GLU A 437 5.03 14.55 31.84
C GLU A 437 5.57 14.53 30.39
N VAL A 438 5.23 15.52 29.58
CA VAL A 438 5.75 15.69 28.23
C VAL A 438 7.21 16.10 28.22
N VAL A 439 7.70 16.76 29.29
CA VAL A 439 9.04 17.35 29.34
C VAL A 439 10.08 16.27 29.60
N SER A 440 10.95 16.06 28.62
CA SER A 440 12.06 15.11 28.76
C SER A 440 13.17 15.68 29.65
N LYS A 441 14.02 14.79 30.22
CA LYS A 441 15.15 15.20 31.07
C LYS A 441 16.06 16.23 30.38
N ALA A 442 16.25 16.11 29.07
CA ALA A 442 17.07 17.04 28.29
C ALA A 442 16.46 18.45 28.17
N TRP A 443 15.13 18.54 28.18
CA TRP A 443 14.41 19.82 28.10
C TRP A 443 14.16 20.46 29.45
N HIS A 444 14.27 19.72 30.57
CA HIS A 444 13.98 20.19 31.91
C HIS A 444 14.65 21.50 32.25
N PRO A 445 15.98 21.70 32.05
CA PRO A 445 16.67 22.95 32.39
C PRO A 445 16.22 24.15 31.59
N HIS A 446 15.62 23.95 30.41
CA HIS A 446 15.21 25.01 29.51
C HIS A 446 13.73 25.37 29.64
N VAL A 447 12.91 24.39 30.02
CA VAL A 447 11.47 24.56 30.18
C VAL A 447 11.11 25.10 31.57
N LEU A 448 11.75 24.56 32.60
CA LEU A 448 11.49 24.92 33.99
C LEU A 448 12.60 25.86 34.49
N ARG A 449 12.34 27.14 34.49
CA ARG A 449 13.31 28.15 34.99
C ARG A 449 13.32 28.20 36.51
N ASP A 450 12.13 28.09 37.13
CA ASP A 450 11.88 28.02 38.56
C ASP A 450 10.80 26.95 38.80
N GLU A 451 10.57 26.54 40.04
CA GLU A 451 9.61 25.48 40.35
C GLU A 451 8.19 25.74 39.82
N GLU A 452 7.82 26.99 39.55
CA GLU A 452 6.47 27.37 39.08
C GLU A 452 6.43 28.01 37.68
N ALA A 453 7.56 28.51 37.15
CA ALA A 453 7.58 29.25 35.88
C ALA A 453 8.03 28.36 34.70
N VAL A 454 7.17 28.24 33.69
CA VAL A 454 7.44 27.52 32.44
C VAL A 454 7.79 28.51 31.32
N ASP A 455 8.94 28.31 30.66
CA ASP A 455 9.25 29.00 29.41
C ASP A 455 8.39 28.47 28.27
N LEU A 456 7.41 29.24 27.81
CA LEU A 456 6.45 28.85 26.78
C LEU A 456 7.13 28.48 25.46
N ARG A 457 8.27 29.11 25.10
CA ARG A 457 8.98 28.83 23.83
C ARG A 457 9.65 27.46 23.89
N ALA A 458 10.41 27.21 24.97
CA ALA A 458 11.06 25.93 25.19
C ALA A 458 10.04 24.82 25.34
N TYR A 459 8.95 25.03 26.07
CA TYR A 459 7.85 24.07 26.21
C TYR A 459 7.21 23.73 24.87
N THR A 460 6.99 24.74 24.00
CA THR A 460 6.45 24.53 22.65
C THR A 460 7.34 23.61 21.82
N PHE A 461 8.66 23.86 21.80
CA PHE A 461 9.58 23.01 21.05
C PHE A 461 9.68 21.60 21.62
N CYS A 462 9.73 21.46 22.93
CA CYS A 462 9.69 20.16 23.60
C CYS A 462 8.42 19.36 23.20
N THR A 463 7.26 20.01 23.26
CA THR A 463 5.99 19.38 22.85
C THR A 463 5.99 18.97 21.39
N LEU A 464 6.52 19.82 20.47
CA LEU A 464 6.59 19.50 19.04
C LEU A 464 7.58 18.36 18.73
N GLU A 465 8.70 18.28 19.43
CA GLU A 465 9.64 17.17 19.31
C GLU A 465 9.01 15.85 19.75
N ARG A 466 8.29 15.90 20.88
CA ARG A 466 7.55 14.72 21.36
C ARG A 466 6.39 14.35 20.43
N LEU A 467 5.68 15.34 19.88
CA LEU A 467 4.63 15.11 18.88
C LEU A 467 5.20 14.42 17.62
N HIS A 468 6.33 14.92 17.09
CA HIS A 468 7.00 14.33 15.94
C HIS A 468 7.36 12.86 16.18
N THR A 469 7.92 12.56 17.35
CA THR A 469 8.27 11.20 17.73
C THR A 469 7.02 10.31 17.92
N ALA A 470 6.00 10.84 18.58
CA ALA A 470 4.77 10.11 18.89
C ALA A 470 3.92 9.82 17.64
N LEU A 471 3.89 10.74 16.65
CA LEU A 471 3.25 10.51 15.35
C LEU A 471 3.95 9.37 14.58
N LYS A 472 5.29 9.35 14.58
CA LYS A 472 6.06 8.26 13.94
C LYS A 472 5.83 6.89 14.59
N ARG A 473 5.68 6.87 15.92
CA ARG A 473 5.40 5.64 16.69
C ARG A 473 3.92 5.25 16.69
N ARG A 474 3.04 6.10 16.16
CA ARG A 474 1.59 5.93 16.26
C ARG A 474 1.06 5.92 17.70
N ASP A 475 1.77 6.55 18.61
CA ASP A 475 1.29 6.82 19.97
C ASP A 475 0.29 7.99 19.97
N VAL A 476 0.46 8.92 19.03
CA VAL A 476 -0.49 9.99 18.69
C VAL A 476 -0.98 9.74 17.26
N PHE A 477 -2.29 9.87 17.06
CA PHE A 477 -2.97 9.60 15.81
C PHE A 477 -4.10 10.60 15.54
N VAL A 478 -4.67 10.58 14.34
CA VAL A 478 -5.77 11.47 13.95
C VAL A 478 -6.85 10.70 13.19
N ALA A 479 -8.08 11.20 13.21
CA ALA A 479 -9.20 10.66 12.43
C ALA A 479 -10.03 11.82 11.82
N PRO A 480 -10.43 11.70 10.54
CA PRO A 480 -10.11 10.64 9.59
C PRO A 480 -8.71 10.79 8.99
N SER A 481 -8.01 9.70 8.74
CA SER A 481 -6.68 9.69 8.13
C SER A 481 -6.41 8.37 7.45
N TRP A 482 -5.62 8.38 6.39
CA TRP A 482 -5.11 7.18 5.73
C TRP A 482 -3.75 6.78 6.30
N LEU A 483 -2.90 7.78 6.59
CA LEU A 483 -1.51 7.61 7.01
C LEU A 483 -1.33 7.67 8.53
N TYR A 484 -2.08 8.52 9.22
CA TYR A 484 -1.91 8.82 10.64
C TYR A 484 -3.06 8.32 11.51
N ALA A 485 -3.87 7.39 11.02
CA ALA A 485 -4.93 6.75 11.80
C ALA A 485 -4.36 5.85 12.92
N ASP A 486 -5.20 5.56 13.92
CA ASP A 486 -4.85 4.58 14.94
C ASP A 486 -4.72 3.18 14.30
N PRO A 487 -3.53 2.55 14.33
CA PRO A 487 -3.33 1.23 13.73
C PRO A 487 -4.11 0.11 14.46
N ARG A 488 -4.64 0.41 15.64
CA ARG A 488 -5.40 -0.55 16.47
C ARG A 488 -6.88 -0.61 16.14
N ILE A 489 -7.42 0.33 15.33
CA ILE A 489 -8.85 0.34 14.95
C ILE A 489 -9.33 -0.98 14.34
N GLY A 490 -8.45 -1.69 13.63
CA GLY A 490 -8.75 -3.00 13.03
C GLY A 490 -8.53 -4.20 13.95
N LEU A 491 -8.05 -4.01 15.16
CA LEU A 491 -7.82 -5.09 16.10
C LEU A 491 -9.11 -5.42 16.86
N LEU A 492 -9.37 -6.70 16.99
CA LEU A 492 -10.47 -7.17 17.84
C LEU A 492 -10.15 -6.85 19.30
N GLY A 493 -11.09 -6.21 19.99
CA GLY A 493 -10.95 -5.85 21.41
C GLY A 493 -12.25 -6.09 22.21
N GLY A 494 -12.14 -6.06 23.53
CA GLY A 494 -13.30 -6.15 24.41
C GLY A 494 -14.18 -7.40 24.16
N ALA A 495 -15.47 -7.19 24.09
CA ALA A 495 -16.45 -8.27 23.90
C ALA A 495 -16.31 -9.00 22.56
N GLU A 496 -15.92 -8.31 21.49
CA GLU A 496 -15.70 -8.95 20.18
C GLU A 496 -14.52 -9.93 20.22
N TRP A 497 -13.43 -9.56 20.88
CA TRP A 497 -12.30 -10.45 21.08
C TRP A 497 -12.70 -11.68 21.89
N VAL A 498 -13.43 -11.51 22.99
CA VAL A 498 -13.90 -12.62 23.82
C VAL A 498 -14.74 -13.61 23.00
N ALA A 499 -15.63 -13.11 22.15
CA ALA A 499 -16.50 -13.93 21.29
C ALA A 499 -15.71 -14.66 20.19
N MET A 500 -14.74 -13.98 19.56
CA MET A 500 -14.00 -14.53 18.41
C MET A 500 -12.78 -15.37 18.82
N ARG A 501 -12.23 -15.16 20.01
CA ARG A 501 -11.02 -15.84 20.52
C ARG A 501 -11.04 -17.36 20.37
N PRO A 502 -12.12 -18.09 20.76
CA PRO A 502 -12.14 -19.55 20.63
C PRO A 502 -12.07 -20.02 19.16
N ILE A 503 -12.68 -19.25 18.25
CA ILE A 503 -12.67 -19.56 16.82
C ILE A 503 -11.27 -19.33 16.24
N ILE A 504 -10.66 -18.20 16.59
CA ILE A 504 -9.31 -17.83 16.12
C ILE A 504 -8.27 -18.81 16.66
N CYS A 505 -8.29 -19.11 17.96
CA CYS A 505 -7.36 -20.06 18.57
C CYS A 505 -7.47 -21.44 17.90
N ARG A 506 -8.69 -21.93 17.64
CA ARG A 506 -8.89 -23.20 16.94
C ARG A 506 -8.36 -23.15 15.50
N THR A 507 -8.57 -22.05 14.79
CA THR A 507 -8.11 -21.90 13.39
C THR A 507 -6.60 -21.85 13.29
N LEU A 508 -5.93 -21.30 14.31
CA LEU A 508 -4.47 -21.18 14.38
C LEU A 508 -3.80 -22.33 15.15
N ASP A 509 -4.56 -23.34 15.57
CA ASP A 509 -4.09 -24.44 16.39
C ASP A 509 -3.38 -23.98 17.69
N LEU A 510 -3.94 -22.95 18.31
CA LEU A 510 -3.45 -22.37 19.56
C LEU A 510 -4.34 -22.77 20.71
N SER A 511 -3.74 -22.94 21.91
CA SER A 511 -4.48 -23.11 23.15
C SER A 511 -5.37 -21.87 23.42
N SER A 512 -6.54 -22.10 23.99
CA SER A 512 -7.43 -21.02 24.45
C SER A 512 -6.82 -20.21 25.60
N THR A 513 -5.89 -20.80 26.37
CA THR A 513 -5.09 -20.15 27.39
C THR A 513 -3.64 -20.01 26.92
N PRO A 514 -2.95 -18.91 27.19
CA PRO A 514 -1.58 -18.68 26.70
C PRO A 514 -0.53 -19.51 27.46
N GLU A 515 -0.80 -19.91 28.70
CA GLU A 515 0.16 -20.53 29.60
C GLU A 515 0.85 -21.78 29.03
N PRO A 516 0.15 -22.77 28.43
CA PRO A 516 0.82 -23.95 27.89
C PRO A 516 1.79 -23.62 26.77
N THR A 517 1.38 -22.69 25.86
CA THR A 517 2.20 -22.23 24.73
C THR A 517 3.41 -21.44 25.20
N LEU A 518 3.22 -20.51 26.14
CA LEU A 518 4.31 -19.72 26.72
C LEU A 518 5.31 -20.59 27.51
N ASN A 519 4.83 -21.55 28.27
CA ASN A 519 5.71 -22.47 29.00
C ASN A 519 6.52 -23.36 28.06
N ALA A 520 5.92 -23.82 26.97
CA ALA A 520 6.63 -24.60 25.95
C ALA A 520 7.71 -23.74 25.27
N LEU A 521 7.39 -22.50 24.93
CA LEU A 521 8.35 -21.56 24.34
C LEU A 521 9.46 -21.17 25.31
N ALA A 522 9.14 -20.97 26.60
CA ALA A 522 10.12 -20.70 27.66
C ALA A 522 11.10 -21.87 27.85
N THR A 523 10.58 -23.09 27.82
CA THR A 523 11.40 -24.32 27.93
C THR A 523 12.30 -24.46 26.68
N GLU A 524 11.78 -24.22 25.50
CA GLU A 524 12.55 -24.27 24.26
C GLU A 524 13.63 -23.16 24.23
N LEU A 525 13.29 -21.97 24.71
CA LEU A 525 14.23 -20.85 24.83
C LEU A 525 15.38 -21.19 25.78
N ASP A 526 15.06 -21.70 26.98
CA ASP A 526 16.07 -22.11 27.99
C ASP A 526 16.98 -23.21 27.43
N ARG A 527 16.39 -24.23 26.79
CA ARG A 527 17.14 -25.30 26.12
C ARG A 527 18.08 -24.73 25.06
N THR A 528 17.60 -23.77 24.24
CA THR A 528 18.39 -23.13 23.18
C THR A 528 19.53 -22.29 23.78
N TYR A 529 19.26 -21.53 24.83
CA TYR A 529 20.30 -20.77 25.53
C TYR A 529 21.41 -21.70 26.08
N ARG A 530 21.06 -22.80 26.74
CA ARG A 530 22.03 -23.76 27.21
C ARG A 530 22.87 -24.35 26.09
N ALA A 531 22.23 -24.78 25.02
CA ALA A 531 22.91 -25.31 23.83
C ALA A 531 23.83 -24.27 23.17
N VAL A 532 23.51 -22.99 23.21
CA VAL A 532 24.38 -21.90 22.73
C VAL A 532 25.56 -21.73 23.67
N VAL A 533 25.34 -21.68 25.00
CA VAL A 533 26.41 -21.55 26.02
C VAL A 533 27.42 -22.67 25.88
N ASP A 534 26.97 -23.91 25.72
CA ASP A 534 27.84 -25.07 25.54
C ASP A 534 28.73 -25.00 24.30
N ARG A 535 28.26 -24.31 23.28
CA ARG A 535 29.02 -24.11 22.01
C ARG A 535 29.91 -22.85 22.01
N LEU A 536 29.68 -21.89 22.91
CA LEU A 536 30.44 -20.63 22.96
C LEU A 536 31.95 -20.83 23.03
N PRO A 537 32.50 -21.76 23.86
CA PRO A 537 33.95 -21.99 23.96
C PRO A 537 34.59 -22.42 22.61
N ASN A 538 33.79 -23.08 21.76
CA ASN A 538 34.24 -23.59 20.47
C ASN A 538 33.93 -22.65 19.29
N ASN A 539 33.38 -21.47 19.57
CA ASN A 539 33.03 -20.50 18.54
C ASN A 539 34.07 -19.38 18.43
N PRO A 540 34.95 -19.40 17.45
CA PRO A 540 36.03 -18.41 17.31
C PRO A 540 35.50 -16.99 17.03
N ALA A 541 34.25 -16.84 16.59
CA ALA A 541 33.67 -15.56 16.32
C ALA A 541 33.12 -14.84 17.59
N VAL A 542 33.19 -15.51 18.74
CA VAL A 542 32.68 -14.95 20.01
C VAL A 542 33.86 -14.78 20.97
N GLN A 543 34.05 -13.58 21.46
CA GLN A 543 35.06 -13.24 22.44
C GLN A 543 34.42 -12.51 23.62
N PHE A 544 34.93 -12.78 24.84
CA PHE A 544 34.50 -12.04 26.03
C PHE A 544 35.63 -11.07 26.41
N GLU A 545 35.31 -9.77 26.39
CA GLU A 545 36.26 -8.72 26.82
C GLU A 545 35.74 -8.13 28.16
N THR A 546 36.67 -7.83 29.06
CA THR A 546 36.34 -7.15 30.32
C THR A 546 36.56 -5.65 30.11
N VAL A 547 35.49 -4.88 30.03
CA VAL A 547 35.53 -3.43 29.91
C VAL A 547 34.99 -2.80 31.17
N GLY A 548 35.79 -2.04 31.90
CA GLY A 548 35.37 -1.38 33.15
C GLY A 548 34.90 -2.31 34.22
N GLY A 549 35.42 -3.56 34.35
CA GLY A 549 35.07 -4.55 35.32
C GLY A 549 33.80 -5.35 34.98
N LYS A 550 33.23 -5.18 33.82
CA LYS A 550 32.09 -5.96 33.31
C LYS A 550 32.53 -6.79 32.12
N SER A 551 32.10 -8.06 32.06
CA SER A 551 32.27 -8.91 30.88
C SER A 551 31.30 -8.47 29.79
N GLU A 552 31.84 -8.08 28.66
CA GLU A 552 31.08 -7.77 27.44
C GLU A 552 31.34 -8.82 26.37
N LEU A 553 30.27 -9.21 25.67
CA LEU A 553 30.34 -10.17 24.57
C LEU A 553 30.65 -9.40 23.27
N LYS A 554 31.77 -9.75 22.64
CA LYS A 554 32.18 -9.21 21.36
C LYS A 554 32.02 -10.26 20.28
N LEU A 555 31.24 -9.92 19.26
CA LEU A 555 31.09 -10.75 18.06
C LEU A 555 32.12 -10.32 17.02
N GLY A 556 32.98 -11.24 16.63
CA GLY A 556 33.90 -11.07 15.51
C GLY A 556 33.10 -10.95 14.20
N ALA A 557 33.62 -10.21 13.24
CA ALA A 557 33.08 -10.26 11.89
C ALA A 557 33.14 -11.70 11.37
N LEU A 558 32.05 -12.21 10.79
CA LEU A 558 32.08 -13.48 10.10
C LEU A 558 33.12 -13.39 8.98
N GLU A 559 34.17 -14.21 9.09
CA GLU A 559 35.11 -14.37 8.00
C GLU A 559 34.35 -14.84 6.76
N LYS A 560 34.70 -14.27 5.63
CA LYS A 560 34.10 -14.66 4.35
C LYS A 560 34.43 -16.15 4.17
N LEU A 561 33.38 -16.99 4.15
CA LEU A 561 33.58 -18.42 3.86
C LEU A 561 34.36 -18.56 2.58
N ASP A 562 35.56 -19.20 2.65
CA ASP A 562 36.33 -19.52 1.48
C ASP A 562 35.49 -20.46 0.61
N GLU A 563 35.03 -19.93 -0.52
CA GLU A 563 34.30 -20.75 -1.47
C GLU A 563 35.27 -21.72 -2.15
N PRO A 564 34.98 -23.04 -2.15
CA PRO A 564 35.79 -23.99 -2.87
C PRO A 564 35.97 -23.57 -4.34
N ALA A 565 37.21 -23.71 -4.86
CA ALA A 565 37.49 -23.31 -6.24
C ALA A 565 36.58 -23.96 -7.28
N SER A 566 36.11 -25.19 -7.01
CA SER A 566 35.10 -25.89 -7.82
C SER A 566 33.77 -25.19 -7.84
N LEU A 567 33.30 -24.62 -6.73
CA LEU A 567 32.06 -23.86 -6.64
C LEU A 567 32.15 -22.54 -7.39
N VAL A 568 33.30 -21.83 -7.25
CA VAL A 568 33.56 -20.59 -7.98
C VAL A 568 33.57 -20.84 -9.50
N ALA A 569 34.24 -21.93 -9.94
CA ALA A 569 34.28 -22.32 -11.34
C ALA A 569 32.90 -22.72 -11.87
N LEU A 570 32.10 -23.47 -11.09
CA LEU A 570 30.75 -23.84 -11.45
C LEU A 570 29.83 -22.61 -11.56
N ARG A 571 29.91 -21.70 -10.61
CA ARG A 571 29.13 -20.43 -10.64
C ARG A 571 29.50 -19.61 -11.87
N ALA A 572 30.79 -19.46 -12.17
CA ALA A 572 31.24 -18.73 -13.35
C ALA A 572 30.79 -19.40 -14.66
N LYS A 573 30.72 -20.74 -14.71
CA LYS A 573 30.22 -21.50 -15.85
C LYS A 573 28.70 -21.28 -16.01
N VAL A 574 27.94 -21.41 -14.95
CA VAL A 574 26.48 -21.18 -14.95
C VAL A 574 26.14 -19.73 -15.31
N THR A 575 26.84 -18.76 -14.73
CA THR A 575 26.64 -17.33 -15.02
C THR A 575 26.92 -16.99 -16.49
N ARG A 576 27.91 -17.66 -17.12
CA ARG A 576 28.17 -17.48 -18.57
C ARG A 576 27.07 -18.08 -19.46
N LEU A 577 26.41 -19.13 -19.00
CA LEU A 577 25.29 -19.77 -19.72
C LEU A 577 23.96 -19.03 -19.58
N LEU A 578 23.81 -18.23 -18.54
CA LEU A 578 22.60 -17.44 -18.32
C LEU A 578 22.73 -16.07 -19.01
N PRO A 579 21.76 -15.70 -19.84
CA PRO A 579 21.73 -14.36 -20.41
C PRO A 579 21.62 -13.33 -19.28
N ARG A 580 22.38 -12.26 -19.36
CA ARG A 580 22.16 -11.08 -18.50
C ARG A 580 20.99 -10.33 -19.08
N VAL A 581 19.88 -10.35 -18.38
CA VAL A 581 18.67 -9.62 -18.76
C VAL A 581 18.34 -8.67 -17.63
N ASP A 582 18.28 -7.39 -17.95
CA ASP A 582 17.87 -6.38 -16.98
C ASP A 582 16.34 -6.42 -16.80
N LEU A 583 15.89 -6.19 -15.57
CA LEU A 583 14.45 -6.22 -15.25
C LEU A 583 13.60 -5.27 -16.14
N PRO A 584 14.05 -4.04 -16.46
CA PRO A 584 13.34 -3.18 -17.39
C PRO A 584 13.14 -3.79 -18.77
N GLU A 585 14.19 -4.42 -19.33
CA GLU A 585 14.12 -5.08 -20.64
C GLU A 585 13.14 -6.25 -20.61
N LEU A 586 13.19 -7.05 -19.54
CA LEU A 586 12.29 -8.17 -19.36
C LEU A 586 10.82 -7.72 -19.32
N ILE A 587 10.51 -6.65 -18.57
CA ILE A 587 9.14 -6.12 -18.47
C ILE A 587 8.67 -5.60 -19.83
N LEU A 588 9.52 -4.90 -20.57
CA LEU A 588 9.19 -4.39 -21.91
C LEU A 588 9.00 -5.54 -22.91
N GLU A 589 9.83 -6.58 -22.87
CA GLU A 589 9.66 -7.77 -23.70
C GLU A 589 8.34 -8.50 -23.39
N VAL A 590 8.03 -8.68 -22.12
CA VAL A 590 6.75 -9.26 -21.69
C VAL A 590 5.58 -8.39 -22.14
N ALA A 591 5.72 -7.06 -22.06
CA ALA A 591 4.69 -6.13 -22.55
C ALA A 591 4.46 -6.28 -24.07
N ALA A 592 5.54 -6.36 -24.85
CA ALA A 592 5.46 -6.55 -26.29
C ALA A 592 4.83 -7.90 -26.68
N ARG A 593 5.14 -8.98 -25.95
CA ARG A 593 4.62 -10.32 -26.23
C ARG A 593 3.17 -10.51 -25.78
N THR A 594 2.77 -9.94 -24.67
CA THR A 594 1.46 -10.19 -24.06
C THR A 594 0.45 -9.08 -24.30
N GLY A 595 0.91 -7.87 -24.58
CA GLY A 595 0.07 -6.67 -24.66
C GLY A 595 -0.61 -6.33 -23.32
N PHE A 596 -0.06 -6.76 -22.18
CA PHE A 596 -0.67 -6.53 -20.87
C PHE A 596 -0.84 -5.05 -20.55
N THR A 597 0.00 -4.19 -21.13
CA THR A 597 -0.09 -2.73 -20.97
C THR A 597 -1.39 -2.15 -21.53
N ASP A 598 -2.04 -2.81 -22.49
CA ASP A 598 -3.31 -2.35 -23.07
C ASP A 598 -4.48 -2.45 -22.06
N ALA A 599 -4.32 -3.25 -21.02
CA ALA A 599 -5.29 -3.36 -19.94
C ALA A 599 -5.31 -2.13 -19.00
N PHE A 600 -4.24 -1.33 -19.01
CA PHE A 600 -4.18 -0.10 -18.24
C PHE A 600 -4.83 1.03 -19.01
N THR A 601 -6.01 1.45 -18.59
CA THR A 601 -6.74 2.53 -19.22
C THR A 601 -6.84 3.72 -18.29
N HIS A 602 -6.87 4.91 -18.87
CA HIS A 602 -7.03 6.15 -18.12
C HIS A 602 -8.34 6.16 -17.31
N LEU A 603 -8.32 6.73 -16.12
CA LEU A 603 -9.46 6.74 -15.20
C LEU A 603 -10.70 7.43 -15.78
N SER A 604 -10.52 8.50 -16.54
CA SER A 604 -11.61 9.32 -17.10
C SER A 604 -11.69 9.32 -18.63
N GLU A 605 -10.65 8.92 -19.33
CA GLU A 605 -10.58 8.97 -20.80
C GLU A 605 -10.63 7.54 -21.38
N ARG A 606 -11.29 7.36 -22.54
CA ARG A 606 -11.40 6.04 -23.18
C ARG A 606 -10.16 5.66 -23.98
N THR A 607 -9.41 6.62 -24.48
CA THR A 607 -8.21 6.42 -25.31
C THR A 607 -7.04 7.18 -24.71
N ALA A 608 -5.89 6.51 -24.60
CA ALA A 608 -4.65 7.15 -24.21
C ALA A 608 -4.12 7.99 -25.36
N ARG A 609 -3.87 9.28 -25.11
CA ARG A 609 -3.29 10.21 -26.08
C ARG A 609 -1.77 10.35 -25.95
N ALA A 610 -1.19 9.62 -25.03
CA ALA A 610 0.22 9.77 -24.71
C ALA A 610 1.06 8.79 -25.53
N THR A 611 2.01 9.31 -26.31
CA THR A 611 3.03 8.51 -27.00
C THR A 611 3.86 7.73 -25.98
N ASP A 612 4.29 6.52 -26.32
CA ASP A 612 5.13 5.66 -25.48
C ASP A 612 4.58 5.39 -24.07
N LEU A 613 3.26 5.32 -23.94
CA LEU A 613 2.58 5.07 -22.66
C LEU A 613 3.01 3.74 -22.04
N HIS A 614 3.28 2.72 -22.87
CA HIS A 614 3.73 1.40 -22.41
C HIS A 614 5.06 1.47 -21.64
N ILE A 615 5.99 2.35 -22.06
CA ILE A 615 7.27 2.57 -21.38
C ILE A 615 7.02 3.20 -19.99
N SER A 616 6.19 4.24 -19.94
CA SER A 616 5.83 4.88 -18.66
C SER A 616 5.12 3.91 -17.70
N LEU A 617 4.21 3.06 -18.22
CA LEU A 617 3.52 2.03 -17.43
C LEU A 617 4.49 0.98 -16.88
N CYS A 618 5.40 0.47 -17.71
CA CYS A 618 6.41 -0.49 -17.27
C CYS A 618 7.33 0.10 -16.20
N ALA A 619 7.73 1.37 -16.35
CA ALA A 619 8.55 2.05 -15.36
C ALA A 619 7.81 2.22 -14.02
N VAL A 620 6.55 2.66 -14.04
CA VAL A 620 5.76 2.82 -12.81
C VAL A 620 5.51 1.47 -12.13
N LEU A 621 5.16 0.42 -12.90
CA LEU A 621 4.99 -0.93 -12.37
C LEU A 621 6.27 -1.45 -11.71
N MET A 622 7.44 -1.16 -12.29
CA MET A 622 8.73 -1.54 -11.72
C MET A 622 9.03 -0.77 -10.44
N ALA A 623 8.75 0.55 -10.41
CA ALA A 623 8.92 1.38 -9.21
C ALA A 623 8.10 0.83 -8.03
N GLU A 624 6.84 0.50 -8.29
CA GLU A 624 5.93 -0.06 -7.29
C GLU A 624 6.34 -1.47 -6.85
N ALA A 625 6.69 -2.35 -7.80
CA ALA A 625 7.09 -3.72 -7.50
C ALA A 625 8.40 -3.80 -6.71
N CYS A 626 9.37 -2.93 -7.02
CA CYS A 626 10.66 -2.88 -6.35
C CYS A 626 10.66 -1.97 -5.11
N ASN A 627 9.57 -1.24 -4.85
CA ASN A 627 9.48 -0.24 -3.77
C ASN A 627 10.63 0.79 -3.79
N THR A 628 11.01 1.24 -5.00
CA THR A 628 12.12 2.19 -5.20
C THR A 628 11.64 3.63 -5.32
N GLY A 629 10.33 3.83 -5.50
CA GLY A 629 9.75 5.12 -5.81
C GLY A 629 10.02 5.58 -7.26
N LEU A 630 9.27 6.58 -7.71
CA LEU A 630 9.34 7.05 -9.11
C LEU A 630 10.63 7.84 -9.41
N ASP A 631 11.24 8.44 -8.40
CA ASP A 631 12.42 9.30 -8.58
C ASP A 631 13.66 8.52 -9.04
N ALA A 632 13.77 7.25 -8.64
CA ALA A 632 14.87 6.37 -9.08
C ALA A 632 14.85 6.07 -10.59
N LEU A 633 13.67 6.13 -11.21
CA LEU A 633 13.45 5.82 -12.62
C LEU A 633 13.26 7.07 -13.49
N ALA A 634 13.18 8.25 -12.87
CA ALA A 634 12.97 9.49 -13.58
C ALA A 634 14.18 9.87 -14.43
N ARG A 635 13.95 10.15 -15.71
CA ARG A 635 14.94 10.62 -16.68
C ARG A 635 14.43 11.87 -17.38
N GLY A 636 15.18 12.96 -17.29
CA GLY A 636 14.82 14.24 -17.91
C GLY A 636 14.89 14.26 -19.43
N ASP A 637 15.80 13.45 -19.99
CA ASP A 637 16.10 13.30 -21.41
C ASP A 637 15.07 12.41 -22.16
N VAL A 638 14.36 11.53 -21.45
CA VAL A 638 13.37 10.61 -22.04
C VAL A 638 11.96 11.10 -21.73
N PRO A 639 11.16 11.56 -22.70
CA PRO A 639 9.81 12.09 -22.45
C PRO A 639 8.88 11.15 -21.70
N ALA A 640 8.97 9.84 -21.96
CA ALA A 640 8.18 8.81 -21.31
C ALA A 640 8.56 8.57 -19.82
N LEU A 641 9.77 8.96 -19.40
CA LEU A 641 10.32 8.76 -18.07
C LEU A 641 10.45 10.06 -17.26
N LYS A 642 9.87 11.16 -17.73
CA LYS A 642 9.82 12.38 -16.92
C LYS A 642 9.05 12.18 -15.62
N ARG A 643 9.50 12.76 -14.54
CA ARG A 643 8.93 12.59 -13.20
C ARG A 643 7.42 12.92 -13.12
N ASP A 644 7.02 14.03 -13.72
CA ASP A 644 5.63 14.46 -13.81
C ASP A 644 4.77 13.47 -14.62
N ARG A 645 5.34 12.93 -15.70
CA ARG A 645 4.71 11.91 -16.54
C ARG A 645 4.51 10.60 -15.77
N LEU A 646 5.52 10.12 -15.06
CA LEU A 646 5.44 8.91 -14.24
C LEU A 646 4.39 9.06 -13.14
N SER A 647 4.38 10.20 -12.44
CA SER A 647 3.36 10.50 -11.42
C SER A 647 1.94 10.56 -12.00
N TRP A 648 1.79 11.14 -13.18
CA TRP A 648 0.51 11.17 -13.86
C TRP A 648 0.03 9.77 -14.27
N VAL A 649 0.92 8.90 -14.74
CA VAL A 649 0.60 7.50 -15.09
C VAL A 649 0.22 6.71 -13.87
N ASP A 650 0.98 6.84 -12.78
CA ASP A 650 0.68 6.19 -11.50
C ASP A 650 -0.73 6.52 -11.01
N GLN A 651 -1.06 7.79 -10.93
CA GLN A 651 -2.36 8.26 -10.42
C GLN A 651 -3.55 7.89 -11.31
N ASN A 652 -3.38 7.84 -12.64
CA ASN A 652 -4.49 7.71 -13.58
C ASN A 652 -4.65 6.33 -14.20
N TYR A 653 -3.62 5.49 -14.22
CA TYR A 653 -3.62 4.19 -14.89
C TYR A 653 -3.47 3.02 -13.92
N LEU A 654 -2.67 3.15 -12.84
CA LEU A 654 -2.48 2.07 -11.86
C LEU A 654 -3.65 2.03 -10.89
N ARG A 655 -4.38 0.93 -10.95
CA ARG A 655 -5.53 0.64 -10.07
C ARG A 655 -5.69 -0.86 -9.96
N ASP A 656 -6.35 -1.31 -8.90
CA ASP A 656 -6.64 -2.72 -8.66
C ASP A 656 -7.39 -3.40 -9.82
N ASP A 657 -8.34 -2.69 -10.43
CA ASP A 657 -9.08 -3.17 -11.59
C ASP A 657 -8.21 -3.32 -12.85
N THR A 658 -7.27 -2.36 -13.09
CA THR A 658 -6.37 -2.44 -14.24
C THR A 658 -5.28 -3.48 -14.05
N LEU A 659 -4.74 -3.61 -12.84
CA LEU A 659 -3.78 -4.66 -12.49
C LEU A 659 -4.38 -6.07 -12.64
N ARG A 660 -5.64 -6.27 -12.20
CA ARG A 660 -6.33 -7.55 -12.40
C ARG A 660 -6.59 -7.84 -13.87
N ALA A 661 -7.02 -6.83 -14.65
CA ALA A 661 -7.22 -6.99 -16.07
C ALA A 661 -5.92 -7.36 -16.82
N ALA A 662 -4.80 -6.74 -16.44
CA ALA A 662 -3.49 -7.04 -16.98
C ALA A 662 -3.05 -8.48 -16.65
N ASN A 663 -3.29 -8.93 -15.42
CA ASN A 663 -3.02 -10.32 -15.01
C ASN A 663 -3.89 -11.33 -15.79
N CYS A 664 -5.15 -11.02 -16.06
CA CYS A 664 -6.00 -11.90 -16.86
C CYS A 664 -5.49 -12.03 -18.31
N GLN A 665 -5.04 -10.94 -18.94
CA GLN A 665 -4.48 -11.02 -20.30
C GLN A 665 -3.23 -11.92 -20.39
N ARG A 666 -2.44 -11.98 -19.31
CA ARG A 666 -1.27 -12.86 -19.21
C ARG A 666 -1.61 -14.34 -19.31
N HIS A 667 -2.74 -14.75 -18.72
CA HIS A 667 -3.17 -16.16 -18.75
C HIS A 667 -3.66 -16.62 -20.13
N PHE A 668 -4.09 -15.71 -20.99
CA PHE A 668 -4.64 -16.07 -22.31
C PHE A 668 -3.58 -16.15 -23.42
N LYS A 669 -2.46 -15.47 -23.32
CA LYS A 669 -1.48 -15.33 -24.41
C LYS A 669 -0.21 -16.18 -24.28
N ILE A 670 0.08 -16.78 -23.13
CA ILE A 670 1.28 -17.61 -22.94
C ILE A 670 0.90 -18.97 -22.31
N PRO A 671 0.66 -19.99 -23.13
CA PRO A 671 0.25 -21.34 -22.65
C PRO A 671 1.24 -21.99 -21.68
N HIS A 672 2.54 -21.76 -21.85
CA HIS A 672 3.60 -22.41 -21.06
C HIS A 672 3.84 -21.80 -19.66
N LEU A 673 3.27 -20.66 -19.33
CA LEU A 673 3.39 -20.06 -18.00
C LEU A 673 2.32 -20.51 -16.99
N ARG A 674 1.41 -21.40 -17.38
CA ARG A 674 0.42 -22.03 -16.48
C ARG A 674 1.04 -22.88 -15.36
N GLN A 675 2.28 -23.34 -15.51
CA GLN A 675 2.98 -24.17 -14.51
C GLN A 675 3.60 -23.37 -13.36
N PHE A 676 3.83 -22.08 -13.52
CA PHE A 676 4.32 -21.23 -12.42
C PHE A 676 3.13 -20.67 -11.65
N LYS A 677 2.59 -21.45 -10.72
CA LYS A 677 1.87 -20.91 -9.56
C LYS A 677 2.86 -20.05 -8.78
N PHE A 678 2.92 -18.76 -9.08
CA PHE A 678 3.54 -17.84 -8.15
C PHE A 678 2.75 -17.92 -6.84
N PRO A 679 3.38 -18.27 -5.72
CA PRO A 679 2.69 -18.29 -4.44
C PRO A 679 2.09 -16.89 -4.19
N HIS A 680 0.95 -16.85 -3.50
CA HIS A 680 0.12 -15.71 -3.14
C HIS A 680 0.85 -14.55 -2.38
N ARG A 681 2.09 -14.22 -2.73
CA ARG A 681 2.88 -13.14 -2.13
C ARG A 681 2.46 -11.73 -2.59
N VAL A 682 1.65 -11.63 -3.63
CA VAL A 682 1.07 -10.33 -4.06
C VAL A 682 0.01 -9.83 -3.05
N GLU A 683 -0.59 -10.73 -2.26
CA GLU A 683 -1.47 -10.32 -1.15
C GLU A 683 -0.72 -9.70 0.05
N SER A 684 0.56 -10.01 0.25
CA SER A 684 1.34 -9.42 1.35
C SER A 684 1.83 -8.01 1.07
N CYS A 685 2.01 -7.63 -0.19
CA CYS A 685 2.23 -6.23 -0.59
C CYS A 685 0.96 -5.37 -0.43
N ARG A 686 -0.24 -5.99 -0.55
CA ARG A 686 -1.52 -5.30 -0.32
C ARG A 686 -1.69 -4.81 1.12
N ARG A 687 -1.17 -5.51 2.12
CA ARG A 687 -1.27 -5.09 3.53
C ARG A 687 -0.31 -3.96 3.89
N LYS A 688 0.71 -3.69 3.09
CA LYS A 688 1.62 -2.54 3.27
C LYS A 688 1.20 -1.29 2.51
N LEU A 689 0.30 -1.41 1.53
CA LEU A 689 -0.23 -0.28 0.73
C LEU A 689 -1.65 0.14 1.16
N SER A 690 -2.28 -0.61 2.06
CA SER A 690 -3.59 -0.29 2.67
C SER A 690 -3.52 -0.14 4.20
N GLY A 691 -2.31 -0.08 4.75
CA GLY A 691 -2.07 0.19 6.16
C GLY A 691 -1.43 1.56 6.36
#